data_7db4e737a0db89f83f810db94125acb8
#
_entry.id   7db4e737a0db89f83f810db94125acb8
#
_cell.length_a   1.000
_cell.length_b   1.000
_cell.length_c   1.000
_cell.angle_alpha   90.00
_cell.angle_beta   90.00
_cell.angle_gamma   90.00
#
_symmetry.space_group_name_H-M   'P 1'
#
loop_
_entity.id
_entity.type
_entity.pdbx_description
1 polymer ?
#
loop_
_entity_poly.entity_id
_entity_poly.type
_entity_poly.pdbx_seq_one_letter_code
_entity_poly.pdbx_strand_id
1 'polypeptide(L)'
;MNRIYKLKFDKRRNELVVVSEITAGVGKAKATGRVEGVKASRRGVRAMALSLLSGMIMMANPVTAANLPTGGQIVAGSGSIQTPSGNQMNIHQNSQNMVANWNSFDIGKGNTVQFYQPNSSAVALNRVVGGGESKIMGNLKANGQVFLVNPNGVLFGKDASVSTSGFVASTRDIKNDDFMNRRYTFSGGQKAGAEIVNQGALTTNAGGYIVLAADKVSNSGTIRTPGGKTVLAAGERVTLQLDNGGLTSVQVSGDVVNALVENRGLISARDGQVYLTALGRDMLMNTVLNVSGVVEAGGMHRQDGNIVLDGGDSGVVHLSGTLQADNASGQGGKVVVQGQNILLDKGSSITATGSKGGGEVYIGGGWQGKDSSIRNADKVVMQDGARIDVSATQQGNGGTAVLWSESFTNFRGQISAKGGENGGNGGQVETSSHGNLQAFGSVSASAKKGKAGNWLLDPLDITIVNTSSQHVTETTDASGFEVTPSAAGSQVSNTSINNELNNGTSVTILTNSAVAGSSQLGNITVNADITKTKGNDATLTLLADGNINVNNNITSTNGKLNVNLAAANTSSTATITLGNNVNITTNGGDITAGTANASNSVTINVTGTTLNTSNGSQAGNINLNGSRVNVTNANITAGNFTLNATANGSNLNNVTLMATHDIILTGSNTTGVGLQLNGT
;
A
#
# COMPACT_ATOMS: atom_id res chain seq x y z
N MET A 1 -24.63 -7.60 32.56
CA MET A 1 -24.61 -9.09 32.57
C MET A 1 -24.02 -9.52 31.22
N ASN A 2 -22.76 -9.95 31.23
CA ASN A 2 -22.12 -10.50 30.03
C ASN A 2 -22.74 -11.88 29.73
N ARG A 3 -23.45 -11.99 28.64
CA ARG A 3 -23.94 -13.29 28.15
C ARG A 3 -22.83 -13.91 27.29
N ILE A 4 -22.12 -14.89 27.86
CA ILE A 4 -21.09 -15.64 27.15
C ILE A 4 -21.77 -16.82 26.46
N TYR A 5 -21.56 -16.93 25.15
CA TYR A 5 -22.08 -18.00 24.30
C TYR A 5 -20.91 -18.73 23.65
N LYS A 6 -21.07 -20.05 23.38
CA LYS A 6 -20.15 -20.84 22.58
C LYS A 6 -20.84 -21.45 21.37
N LEU A 7 -20.09 -21.61 20.29
CA LEU A 7 -20.56 -22.31 19.10
C LEU A 7 -20.38 -23.81 19.28
N LYS A 8 -21.40 -24.59 18.94
CA LYS A 8 -21.39 -26.05 18.99
C LYS A 8 -21.93 -26.59 17.68
N PHE A 9 -21.26 -27.60 17.11
CA PHE A 9 -21.72 -28.23 15.90
C PHE A 9 -22.86 -29.24 16.19
N ASP A 10 -24.04 -28.99 15.63
CA ASP A 10 -25.17 -29.91 15.68
C ASP A 10 -25.10 -30.88 14.49
N LYS A 11 -24.72 -32.11 14.77
CA LYS A 11 -24.59 -33.17 13.74
C LYS A 11 -25.93 -33.57 13.08
N ARG A 12 -27.07 -33.24 13.67
CA ARG A 12 -28.39 -33.57 13.09
C ARG A 12 -28.80 -32.54 12.06
N ARG A 13 -28.41 -31.29 12.29
CA ARG A 13 -28.72 -30.17 11.40
C ARG A 13 -27.57 -29.83 10.48
N ASN A 14 -26.39 -30.42 10.72
CA ASN A 14 -25.13 -30.14 10.01
C ASN A 14 -24.77 -28.66 10.01
N GLU A 15 -25.02 -27.98 11.14
CA GLU A 15 -24.80 -26.54 11.30
C GLU A 15 -24.17 -26.19 12.66
N LEU A 16 -23.55 -25.00 12.75
CA LEU A 16 -23.05 -24.43 13.98
C LEU A 16 -24.19 -23.68 14.69
N VAL A 17 -24.53 -24.09 15.92
CA VAL A 17 -25.53 -23.43 16.72
C VAL A 17 -24.91 -22.73 17.92
N VAL A 18 -25.45 -21.56 18.25
CA VAL A 18 -25.06 -20.81 19.44
C VAL A 18 -25.70 -21.46 20.65
N VAL A 19 -24.89 -21.89 21.62
CA VAL A 19 -25.38 -22.50 22.85
C VAL A 19 -24.84 -21.78 24.08
N SER A 20 -25.60 -21.81 25.17
CA SER A 20 -25.12 -21.29 26.46
C SER A 20 -23.86 -22.06 26.90
N GLU A 21 -22.94 -21.38 27.55
CA GLU A 21 -21.69 -21.97 28.02
C GLU A 21 -21.88 -23.15 29.00
N ILE A 22 -23.05 -23.24 29.61
CA ILE A 22 -23.43 -24.27 30.61
C ILE A 22 -23.92 -25.57 29.94
N THR A 23 -24.08 -25.62 28.61
CA THR A 23 -24.61 -26.81 27.94
C THR A 23 -23.59 -27.94 27.88
N ALA A 24 -23.78 -29.00 28.63
CA ALA A 24 -22.93 -30.19 28.65
C ALA A 24 -23.00 -30.95 27.31
N GLY A 25 -21.85 -31.40 26.82
CA GLY A 25 -21.76 -32.20 25.60
C GLY A 25 -22.21 -33.64 25.86
N VAL A 26 -23.17 -34.14 25.07
CA VAL A 26 -23.53 -35.57 25.07
C VAL A 26 -22.47 -36.33 24.26
N GLY A 27 -21.82 -37.31 24.93
CA GLY A 27 -21.07 -38.39 24.31
C GLY A 27 -19.55 -38.21 24.17
N LYS A 28 -18.80 -38.62 25.20
CA LYS A 28 -17.43 -39.13 25.04
C LYS A 28 -17.51 -40.66 25.05
N ALA A 29 -17.30 -41.29 23.91
CA ALA A 29 -16.91 -42.70 23.88
C ALA A 29 -15.47 -42.81 24.35
N LYS A 30 -15.19 -43.61 25.38
CA LYS A 30 -13.84 -43.97 25.81
C LYS A 30 -13.23 -44.88 24.75
N ALA A 31 -12.14 -44.46 24.16
CA ALA A 31 -11.21 -45.37 23.47
C ALA A 31 -9.95 -45.49 24.35
N THR A 32 -9.78 -46.67 24.92
CA THR A 32 -8.56 -47.13 25.54
C THR A 32 -7.60 -47.59 24.43
N GLY A 33 -6.49 -46.94 24.30
CA GLY A 33 -5.43 -47.34 23.37
C GLY A 33 -4.20 -46.47 23.57
N ARG A 34 -3.25 -46.98 24.37
CA ARG A 34 -1.97 -46.40 24.69
C ARG A 34 -1.00 -46.65 23.54
N VAL A 35 -0.48 -45.59 22.89
CA VAL A 35 0.75 -45.67 22.10
C VAL A 35 1.60 -44.42 22.42
N GLU A 36 2.85 -44.67 22.76
CA GLU A 36 3.84 -43.69 23.16
C GLU A 36 4.38 -42.84 22.00
N GLY A 37 4.56 -41.60 22.29
CA GLY A 37 5.66 -40.71 21.97
C GLY A 37 6.13 -40.48 20.53
N VAL A 38 5.69 -39.40 19.92
CA VAL A 38 6.57 -38.58 19.08
C VAL A 38 6.19 -37.12 19.31
N LYS A 39 7.13 -36.34 19.83
CA LYS A 39 7.01 -34.86 19.91
C LYS A 39 7.21 -34.27 18.54
N ALA A 40 6.12 -33.90 17.89
CA ALA A 40 6.17 -33.05 16.70
C ALA A 40 5.86 -31.60 17.08
N SER A 41 6.70 -30.71 16.67
CA SER A 41 6.70 -29.28 16.96
C SER A 41 5.39 -28.60 16.46
N ARG A 42 4.73 -27.90 17.38
CA ARG A 42 3.44 -27.22 17.13
C ARG A 42 3.61 -25.84 16.43
N ARG A 43 4.26 -25.77 15.29
CA ARG A 43 4.38 -24.48 14.56
C ARG A 43 3.91 -24.47 13.10
N GLY A 44 3.24 -25.50 12.61
CA GLY A 44 2.89 -25.59 11.20
C GLY A 44 1.41 -25.79 10.81
N VAL A 45 0.47 -25.86 11.75
CA VAL A 45 -0.88 -26.38 11.44
C VAL A 45 -2.02 -25.34 11.58
N ARG A 46 -1.76 -24.13 12.04
CA ARG A 46 -2.85 -23.16 12.29
C ARG A 46 -3.09 -22.14 11.14
N ALA A 47 -2.22 -22.05 10.16
CA ALA A 47 -2.44 -21.20 8.98
C ALA A 47 -3.34 -21.84 7.89
N MET A 48 -3.61 -23.16 7.97
CA MET A 48 -4.49 -23.87 7.03
C MET A 48 -5.98 -23.92 7.42
N ALA A 49 -6.36 -23.53 8.61
CA ALA A 49 -7.73 -23.73 9.09
C ALA A 49 -8.72 -22.64 8.65
N LEU A 50 -8.26 -21.42 8.31
CA LEU A 50 -9.16 -20.37 7.80
C LEU A 50 -9.33 -20.39 6.28
N SER A 51 -8.35 -20.92 5.54
CA SER A 51 -8.50 -21.13 4.09
C SER A 51 -9.34 -22.36 3.72
N LEU A 52 -9.56 -23.28 4.66
CA LEU A 52 -10.36 -24.51 4.45
C LEU A 52 -11.86 -24.32 4.70
N LEU A 53 -12.29 -23.26 5.40
CA LEU A 53 -13.73 -23.07 5.63
C LEU A 53 -14.46 -22.47 4.43
N SER A 54 -13.81 -21.66 3.60
CA SER A 54 -14.37 -21.21 2.32
C SER A 54 -14.19 -22.22 1.19
N GLY A 55 -13.27 -23.18 1.33
CA GLY A 55 -13.04 -24.24 0.34
C GLY A 55 -13.90 -25.51 0.53
N MET A 56 -14.44 -25.75 1.73
CA MET A 56 -15.19 -26.99 2.00
C MET A 56 -16.70 -26.94 1.68
N ILE A 57 -17.26 -25.77 1.39
CA ILE A 57 -18.64 -25.66 0.93
C ILE A 57 -18.80 -26.03 -0.54
N MET A 58 -17.73 -26.09 -1.32
CA MET A 58 -17.77 -26.39 -2.75
C MET A 58 -17.59 -27.87 -3.12
N MET A 59 -17.44 -28.79 -2.18
CA MET A 59 -17.19 -30.21 -2.50
C MET A 59 -18.40 -31.14 -2.39
N ALA A 60 -19.62 -30.65 -2.18
CA ALA A 60 -20.72 -31.56 -1.80
C ALA A 60 -21.87 -31.69 -2.78
N ASN A 61 -21.91 -31.06 -3.95
CA ASN A 61 -22.86 -31.44 -5.01
C ASN A 61 -22.30 -30.99 -6.37
N PRO A 62 -22.43 -31.76 -7.43
CA PRO A 62 -22.13 -31.27 -8.78
C PRO A 62 -23.07 -30.10 -9.07
N VAL A 63 -22.52 -28.89 -9.10
CA VAL A 63 -23.26 -27.70 -9.53
C VAL A 63 -23.59 -27.89 -11.01
N THR A 64 -24.83 -28.25 -11.30
CA THR A 64 -25.32 -28.39 -12.68
C THR A 64 -26.10 -27.15 -13.04
N ALA A 65 -25.71 -26.49 -14.12
CA ALA A 65 -26.51 -25.42 -14.73
C ALA A 65 -27.58 -26.06 -15.64
N ALA A 66 -28.72 -25.35 -15.77
CA ALA A 66 -29.65 -25.64 -16.84
C ALA A 66 -28.93 -25.50 -18.23
N ASN A 67 -29.41 -26.15 -19.25
CA ASN A 67 -28.73 -26.16 -20.56
C ASN A 67 -28.61 -24.76 -21.16
N LEU A 68 -29.70 -23.96 -21.13
CA LEU A 68 -29.78 -22.62 -21.71
C LEU A 68 -30.73 -21.76 -20.87
N PRO A 69 -30.61 -20.39 -20.94
CA PRO A 69 -31.55 -19.48 -20.30
C PRO A 69 -33.01 -19.76 -20.65
N THR A 70 -33.91 -19.53 -19.68
CA THR A 70 -35.36 -19.83 -19.81
C THR A 70 -36.24 -18.60 -19.64
N GLY A 71 -37.40 -18.61 -20.31
CA GLY A 71 -38.43 -17.59 -20.11
C GLY A 71 -38.04 -16.18 -20.58
N GLY A 72 -37.18 -16.09 -21.59
CA GLY A 72 -36.69 -14.81 -22.10
C GLY A 72 -37.77 -13.97 -22.76
N GLN A 73 -37.92 -12.71 -22.31
CA GLN A 73 -38.85 -11.73 -22.87
C GLN A 73 -38.14 -10.38 -23.04
N ILE A 74 -38.17 -9.85 -24.27
CA ILE A 74 -37.65 -8.51 -24.54
C ILE A 74 -38.73 -7.50 -24.08
N VAL A 75 -38.37 -6.67 -23.08
CA VAL A 75 -39.30 -5.73 -22.43
C VAL A 75 -39.03 -4.27 -22.78
N ALA A 76 -37.87 -3.95 -23.38
CA ALA A 76 -37.54 -2.65 -23.94
C ALA A 76 -36.50 -2.79 -25.06
N GLY A 77 -36.52 -1.92 -26.04
CA GLY A 77 -35.74 -2.06 -27.24
C GLY A 77 -36.36 -3.06 -28.22
N SER A 78 -35.54 -3.59 -29.14
CA SER A 78 -36.01 -4.53 -30.17
C SER A 78 -34.97 -5.62 -30.44
N GLY A 79 -35.48 -6.84 -30.69
CA GLY A 79 -34.64 -7.99 -30.99
C GLY A 79 -35.41 -9.30 -31.03
N SER A 80 -34.75 -10.43 -31.12
CA SER A 80 -35.36 -11.76 -31.10
C SER A 80 -34.46 -12.79 -30.36
N ILE A 81 -35.08 -13.81 -29.80
CA ILE A 81 -34.42 -14.91 -29.11
C ILE A 81 -34.72 -16.20 -29.90
N GLN A 82 -33.68 -16.91 -30.28
CA GLN A 82 -33.77 -18.14 -31.06
C GLN A 82 -32.94 -19.26 -30.46
N THR A 83 -33.45 -20.45 -30.46
CA THR A 83 -32.78 -21.68 -29.98
C THR A 83 -32.64 -22.68 -31.14
N PRO A 84 -31.65 -22.48 -32.03
CA PRO A 84 -31.51 -23.33 -33.24
C PRO A 84 -31.15 -24.78 -32.90
N SER A 85 -30.60 -25.05 -31.70
CA SER A 85 -30.32 -26.37 -31.16
C SER A 85 -30.42 -26.40 -29.66
N GLY A 86 -30.45 -27.59 -29.05
CA GLY A 86 -30.55 -27.73 -27.57
C GLY A 86 -29.35 -27.20 -26.78
N ASN A 87 -28.24 -26.90 -27.47
CA ASN A 87 -27.00 -26.37 -26.85
C ASN A 87 -26.59 -24.99 -27.36
N GLN A 88 -27.44 -24.34 -28.20
CA GLN A 88 -27.17 -23.02 -28.76
C GLN A 88 -28.38 -22.09 -28.62
N MET A 89 -28.16 -20.89 -28.09
CA MET A 89 -29.14 -19.81 -28.09
C MET A 89 -28.54 -18.61 -28.80
N ASN A 90 -29.28 -18.04 -29.75
CA ASN A 90 -28.92 -16.81 -30.44
C ASN A 90 -29.87 -15.66 -30.03
N ILE A 91 -29.30 -14.59 -29.59
CA ILE A 91 -30.04 -13.37 -29.22
C ILE A 91 -29.66 -12.27 -30.20
N HIS A 92 -30.59 -11.90 -31.05
CA HIS A 92 -30.42 -10.84 -32.05
C HIS A 92 -30.97 -9.54 -31.45
N GLN A 93 -30.10 -8.55 -31.26
CA GLN A 93 -30.47 -7.22 -30.82
C GLN A 93 -30.49 -6.27 -32.03
N ASN A 94 -31.59 -5.56 -32.25
CA ASN A 94 -31.73 -4.64 -33.37
C ASN A 94 -31.62 -3.17 -32.95
N SER A 95 -31.90 -2.85 -31.68
CA SER A 95 -31.74 -1.52 -31.11
C SER A 95 -30.40 -1.33 -30.40
N GLN A 96 -29.96 -0.09 -30.21
CA GLN A 96 -28.72 0.24 -29.54
C GLN A 96 -28.72 -0.24 -28.08
N ASN A 97 -29.83 -0.10 -27.38
CA ASN A 97 -30.08 -0.61 -26.05
C ASN A 97 -31.26 -1.58 -26.09
N MET A 98 -31.16 -2.70 -25.35
CA MET A 98 -32.23 -3.69 -25.26
C MET A 98 -32.28 -4.25 -23.83
N VAL A 99 -33.48 -4.45 -23.30
CA VAL A 99 -33.71 -5.09 -22.00
C VAL A 99 -34.49 -6.38 -22.21
N ALA A 100 -33.94 -7.50 -21.71
CA ALA A 100 -34.62 -8.80 -21.67
C ALA A 100 -34.73 -9.28 -20.22
N ASN A 101 -35.93 -9.70 -19.80
CA ASN A 101 -36.18 -10.38 -18.54
C ASN A 101 -36.16 -11.89 -18.76
N TRP A 102 -35.63 -12.63 -17.77
CA TRP A 102 -35.44 -14.07 -17.80
C TRP A 102 -35.97 -14.74 -16.53
N ASN A 103 -36.56 -15.94 -16.66
CA ASN A 103 -36.85 -16.75 -15.48
C ASN A 103 -35.54 -17.31 -14.87
N SER A 104 -34.62 -17.81 -15.72
CA SER A 104 -33.27 -18.18 -15.34
C SER A 104 -32.30 -17.80 -16.46
N PHE A 105 -31.05 -17.47 -16.09
CA PHE A 105 -29.99 -17.24 -17.05
C PHE A 105 -28.80 -18.15 -16.71
N ASP A 106 -28.93 -19.41 -17.11
CA ASP A 106 -27.93 -20.44 -16.96
C ASP A 106 -27.34 -20.83 -18.32
N ILE A 107 -26.07 -21.21 -18.33
CA ILE A 107 -25.41 -21.77 -19.52
C ILE A 107 -24.68 -23.04 -19.10
N GLY A 108 -25.19 -24.20 -19.51
CA GLY A 108 -24.59 -25.49 -19.19
C GLY A 108 -23.25 -25.70 -19.87
N LYS A 109 -22.46 -26.63 -19.36
CA LYS A 109 -21.18 -27.00 -19.96
C LYS A 109 -21.34 -27.43 -21.42
N GLY A 110 -20.51 -26.88 -22.30
CA GLY A 110 -20.57 -27.13 -23.74
C GLY A 110 -21.68 -26.38 -24.49
N ASN A 111 -22.51 -25.61 -23.78
CA ASN A 111 -23.56 -24.80 -24.40
C ASN A 111 -23.06 -23.36 -24.65
N THR A 112 -23.74 -22.69 -25.59
CA THR A 112 -23.38 -21.33 -26.01
C THR A 112 -24.60 -20.43 -26.07
N VAL A 113 -24.48 -19.23 -25.48
CA VAL A 113 -25.38 -18.10 -25.74
C VAL A 113 -24.58 -17.08 -26.55
N GLN A 114 -25.08 -16.74 -27.74
CA GLN A 114 -24.46 -15.78 -28.64
C GLN A 114 -25.35 -14.57 -28.84
N PHE A 115 -24.81 -13.39 -28.57
CA PHE A 115 -25.44 -12.11 -28.89
C PHE A 115 -24.94 -11.60 -30.23
N TYR A 116 -25.86 -11.23 -31.09
CA TYR A 116 -25.63 -10.51 -32.33
C TYR A 116 -26.20 -9.11 -32.18
N GLN A 117 -25.34 -8.13 -32.07
CA GLN A 117 -25.68 -6.75 -31.76
C GLN A 117 -25.32 -5.81 -32.89
N PRO A 118 -25.98 -4.62 -33.02
CA PRO A 118 -25.72 -3.71 -34.11
C PRO A 118 -24.27 -3.26 -34.27
N ASN A 119 -23.58 -3.08 -33.14
CA ASN A 119 -22.18 -2.64 -33.09
C ASN A 119 -21.56 -2.97 -31.70
N SER A 120 -20.26 -2.70 -31.53
CA SER A 120 -19.54 -2.96 -30.30
C SER A 120 -19.96 -2.09 -29.09
N SER A 121 -20.64 -0.96 -29.32
CA SER A 121 -21.17 -0.07 -28.28
C SER A 121 -22.63 -0.35 -27.92
N ALA A 122 -23.32 -1.25 -28.64
CA ALA A 122 -24.67 -1.67 -28.29
C ALA A 122 -24.68 -2.47 -26.98
N VAL A 123 -25.69 -2.25 -26.14
CA VAL A 123 -25.78 -2.84 -24.79
C VAL A 123 -27.06 -3.63 -24.64
N ALA A 124 -26.94 -4.88 -24.16
CA ALA A 124 -28.07 -5.74 -23.80
C ALA A 124 -28.10 -5.96 -22.28
N LEU A 125 -29.16 -5.52 -21.61
CA LEU A 125 -29.44 -5.85 -20.21
C LEU A 125 -30.24 -7.14 -20.13
N ASN A 126 -29.70 -8.13 -19.44
CA ASN A 126 -30.34 -9.39 -19.13
C ASN A 126 -30.63 -9.44 -17.64
N ARG A 127 -31.89 -9.30 -17.26
CA ARG A 127 -32.34 -9.33 -15.89
C ARG A 127 -33.00 -10.64 -15.56
N VAL A 128 -32.51 -11.34 -14.53
CA VAL A 128 -33.14 -12.55 -14.00
C VAL A 128 -34.21 -12.13 -12.99
N VAL A 129 -35.44 -12.50 -13.26
CA VAL A 129 -36.62 -12.25 -12.40
C VAL A 129 -37.05 -13.48 -11.62
N GLY A 130 -36.52 -14.66 -11.96
CA GLY A 130 -36.73 -15.89 -11.21
C GLY A 130 -35.89 -15.97 -9.92
N GLY A 131 -36.07 -17.04 -9.14
CA GLY A 131 -35.54 -17.17 -7.78
C GLY A 131 -34.18 -17.83 -7.64
N GLY A 132 -33.50 -18.19 -8.73
CA GLY A 132 -32.24 -18.93 -8.71
C GLY A 132 -31.01 -18.09 -9.06
N GLU A 133 -29.85 -18.48 -8.52
CA GLU A 133 -28.54 -17.99 -8.95
C GLU A 133 -28.29 -18.34 -10.43
N SER A 134 -27.63 -17.46 -11.17
CA SER A 134 -27.17 -17.76 -12.53
C SER A 134 -25.88 -18.59 -12.49
N LYS A 135 -25.90 -19.73 -13.17
CA LYS A 135 -24.78 -20.69 -13.27
C LYS A 135 -24.28 -20.73 -14.70
N ILE A 136 -23.16 -20.02 -14.94
CA ILE A 136 -22.52 -19.96 -16.25
C ILE A 136 -21.39 -20.99 -16.26
N MET A 137 -21.61 -22.13 -16.93
CA MET A 137 -20.64 -23.23 -17.07
C MET A 137 -20.17 -23.41 -18.52
N GLY A 138 -20.78 -22.68 -19.45
CA GLY A 138 -20.52 -22.72 -20.88
C GLY A 138 -20.07 -21.37 -21.43
N ASN A 139 -20.39 -21.11 -22.67
CA ASN A 139 -19.91 -19.94 -23.42
C ASN A 139 -20.97 -18.85 -23.51
N LEU A 140 -20.58 -17.62 -23.17
CA LEU A 140 -21.34 -16.40 -23.48
C LEU A 140 -20.50 -15.54 -24.41
N LYS A 141 -21.02 -15.26 -25.60
CA LYS A 141 -20.31 -14.50 -26.62
C LYS A 141 -21.16 -13.33 -27.11
N ALA A 142 -20.51 -12.20 -27.37
CA ALA A 142 -21.17 -11.02 -27.92
C ALA A 142 -20.17 -10.17 -28.73
N ASN A 143 -20.65 -9.55 -29.80
CA ASN A 143 -19.90 -8.53 -30.53
C ASN A 143 -20.07 -7.12 -29.92
N GLY A 144 -21.02 -6.95 -29.01
CA GLY A 144 -21.27 -5.75 -28.24
C GLY A 144 -21.13 -5.99 -26.73
N GLN A 145 -21.89 -5.28 -25.95
CA GLN A 145 -21.82 -5.27 -24.49
C GLN A 145 -23.00 -6.02 -23.87
N VAL A 146 -22.75 -6.80 -22.84
CA VAL A 146 -23.75 -7.60 -22.14
C VAL A 146 -23.72 -7.29 -20.65
N PHE A 147 -24.88 -6.91 -20.12
CA PHE A 147 -25.11 -6.74 -18.69
C PHE A 147 -25.99 -7.88 -18.19
N LEU A 148 -25.55 -8.57 -17.16
CA LEU A 148 -26.27 -9.64 -16.47
C LEU A 148 -26.58 -9.21 -15.04
N VAL A 149 -27.86 -9.03 -14.74
CA VAL A 149 -28.36 -8.69 -13.41
C VAL A 149 -29.11 -9.87 -12.82
N ASN A 150 -28.60 -10.39 -11.70
CA ASN A 150 -29.31 -11.42 -10.95
C ASN A 150 -29.22 -11.15 -9.44
N PRO A 151 -30.35 -10.76 -8.81
CA PRO A 151 -30.38 -10.51 -7.36
C PRO A 151 -29.98 -11.70 -6.48
N ASN A 152 -30.02 -12.92 -7.04
CA ASN A 152 -29.69 -14.14 -6.30
C ASN A 152 -28.19 -14.52 -6.40
N GLY A 153 -27.40 -13.84 -7.23
CA GLY A 153 -26.00 -14.13 -7.45
C GLY A 153 -25.68 -14.67 -8.85
N VAL A 154 -24.38 -14.70 -9.17
CA VAL A 154 -23.86 -15.25 -10.44
C VAL A 154 -22.60 -16.04 -10.17
N LEU A 155 -22.57 -17.28 -10.65
CA LEU A 155 -21.41 -18.16 -10.62
C LEU A 155 -20.93 -18.43 -12.05
N PHE A 156 -19.70 -18.03 -12.34
CA PHE A 156 -18.96 -18.48 -13.53
C PHE A 156 -18.09 -19.67 -13.12
N GLY A 157 -18.44 -20.86 -13.60
CA GLY A 157 -17.71 -22.10 -13.29
C GLY A 157 -16.37 -22.19 -14.02
N LYS A 158 -15.58 -23.22 -13.72
CA LYS A 158 -14.23 -23.40 -14.27
C LYS A 158 -14.18 -23.50 -15.80
N ASP A 159 -15.25 -24.02 -16.40
CA ASP A 159 -15.36 -24.17 -17.85
C ASP A 159 -16.05 -22.95 -18.52
N ALA A 160 -16.47 -21.96 -17.75
CA ALA A 160 -17.10 -20.75 -18.26
C ALA A 160 -16.13 -19.93 -19.11
N SER A 161 -16.64 -19.45 -20.24
CA SER A 161 -15.92 -18.54 -21.12
C SER A 161 -16.85 -17.40 -21.54
N VAL A 162 -16.53 -16.18 -21.12
CA VAL A 162 -17.24 -14.97 -21.53
C VAL A 162 -16.33 -14.17 -22.44
N SER A 163 -16.82 -13.79 -23.63
CA SER A 163 -16.09 -12.98 -24.61
C SER A 163 -17.02 -11.92 -25.20
N THR A 164 -16.78 -10.65 -24.88
CA THR A 164 -17.63 -9.52 -25.22
C THR A 164 -16.82 -8.26 -25.50
N SER A 165 -17.44 -7.19 -25.98
CA SER A 165 -16.83 -5.86 -26.03
C SER A 165 -16.86 -5.14 -24.66
N GLY A 166 -17.84 -5.47 -23.81
CA GLY A 166 -17.96 -5.01 -22.43
C GLY A 166 -18.90 -5.93 -21.67
N PHE A 167 -18.63 -6.17 -20.40
CA PHE A 167 -19.42 -7.07 -19.57
C PHE A 167 -19.64 -6.52 -18.17
N VAL A 168 -20.89 -6.58 -17.70
CA VAL A 168 -21.26 -6.28 -16.31
C VAL A 168 -22.02 -7.45 -15.73
N ALA A 169 -21.62 -7.95 -14.56
CA ALA A 169 -22.44 -8.80 -13.74
C ALA A 169 -22.75 -8.08 -12.42
N SER A 170 -24.03 -8.01 -12.03
CA SER A 170 -24.46 -7.31 -10.83
C SER A 170 -25.55 -8.08 -10.09
N THR A 171 -25.45 -8.13 -8.76
CA THR A 171 -26.57 -8.53 -7.89
C THR A 171 -27.52 -7.37 -7.60
N ARG A 172 -27.11 -6.14 -7.93
CA ARG A 172 -27.94 -4.95 -7.79
C ARG A 172 -28.63 -4.64 -9.10
N ASP A 173 -29.86 -4.15 -8.99
CA ASP A 173 -30.71 -3.88 -10.16
C ASP A 173 -30.48 -2.47 -10.74
N ILE A 174 -30.99 -2.27 -11.93
CA ILE A 174 -31.04 -0.99 -12.65
C ILE A 174 -32.43 -0.81 -13.24
N LYS A 175 -32.98 0.40 -13.16
CA LYS A 175 -34.29 0.69 -13.76
C LYS A 175 -34.20 0.66 -15.29
N ASN A 176 -35.25 0.15 -15.97
CA ASN A 176 -35.29 0.09 -17.42
C ASN A 176 -35.12 1.48 -18.06
N ASP A 177 -35.82 2.49 -17.52
CA ASP A 177 -35.76 3.88 -18.06
C ASP A 177 -34.36 4.45 -17.91
N ASP A 178 -33.67 4.19 -16.80
CA ASP A 178 -32.29 4.63 -16.59
C ASP A 178 -31.34 3.93 -17.56
N PHE A 179 -31.48 2.62 -17.73
CA PHE A 179 -30.68 1.86 -18.67
C PHE A 179 -30.88 2.30 -20.12
N MET A 180 -32.16 2.48 -20.56
CA MET A 180 -32.48 2.90 -21.90
C MET A 180 -31.99 4.32 -22.21
N ASN A 181 -31.91 5.18 -21.17
CA ASN A 181 -31.37 6.55 -21.25
C ASN A 181 -29.85 6.62 -20.93
N ARG A 182 -29.15 5.49 -20.92
CA ARG A 182 -27.69 5.39 -20.68
C ARG A 182 -27.25 5.93 -19.31
N ARG A 183 -28.12 5.89 -18.32
CA ARG A 183 -27.81 6.16 -16.92
C ARG A 183 -27.58 4.83 -16.19
N TYR A 184 -26.34 4.41 -16.10
CA TYR A 184 -25.97 3.08 -15.59
C TYR A 184 -25.66 3.12 -14.11
N THR A 185 -26.70 3.24 -13.28
CA THR A 185 -26.60 3.16 -11.81
C THR A 185 -27.27 1.90 -11.31
N PHE A 186 -26.49 1.03 -10.71
CA PHE A 186 -26.93 -0.22 -10.10
C PHE A 186 -27.10 -0.02 -8.60
N SER A 187 -28.29 -0.28 -8.07
CA SER A 187 -28.60 -0.14 -6.64
C SER A 187 -29.82 -0.96 -6.24
N GLY A 188 -29.84 -1.48 -5.02
CA GLY A 188 -30.97 -2.27 -4.47
C GLY A 188 -31.22 -3.59 -5.18
N GLY A 189 -32.29 -4.26 -4.79
CA GLY A 189 -32.80 -5.49 -5.43
C GLY A 189 -32.13 -6.79 -5.03
N GLN A 190 -30.95 -6.76 -4.47
CA GLN A 190 -30.18 -7.98 -4.12
C GLN A 190 -30.81 -8.76 -2.96
N LYS A 191 -30.63 -10.07 -2.96
CA LYS A 191 -30.92 -10.94 -1.82
C LYS A 191 -29.75 -11.00 -0.86
N ALA A 192 -30.06 -11.18 0.42
CA ALA A 192 -29.03 -11.35 1.44
C ALA A 192 -28.10 -12.53 1.10
N GLY A 193 -26.80 -12.30 1.15
CA GLY A 193 -25.79 -13.31 0.85
C GLY A 193 -25.57 -13.58 -0.65
N ALA A 194 -26.21 -12.84 -1.56
CA ALA A 194 -25.92 -12.94 -2.99
C ALA A 194 -24.51 -12.48 -3.30
N GLU A 195 -23.79 -13.26 -4.11
CA GLU A 195 -22.39 -13.00 -4.46
C GLU A 195 -22.14 -13.22 -5.95
N ILE A 196 -21.04 -12.67 -6.44
CA ILE A 196 -20.52 -12.97 -7.76
C ILE A 196 -19.20 -13.70 -7.62
N VAL A 197 -19.12 -14.89 -8.18
CA VAL A 197 -17.95 -15.76 -8.14
C VAL A 197 -17.49 -16.07 -9.56
N ASN A 198 -16.23 -15.76 -9.87
CA ASN A 198 -15.60 -16.18 -11.12
C ASN A 198 -14.53 -17.23 -10.88
N GLN A 199 -14.69 -18.39 -11.50
CA GLN A 199 -13.69 -19.47 -11.59
C GLN A 199 -13.24 -19.73 -13.03
N GLY A 200 -13.90 -19.11 -14.01
CA GLY A 200 -13.69 -19.29 -15.44
C GLY A 200 -12.85 -18.18 -16.07
N ALA A 201 -13.05 -17.97 -17.36
CA ALA A 201 -12.37 -16.94 -18.13
C ALA A 201 -13.35 -15.86 -18.61
N LEU A 202 -13.15 -14.64 -18.14
CA LEU A 202 -13.89 -13.48 -18.59
C LEU A 202 -12.94 -12.61 -19.42
N THR A 203 -13.28 -12.32 -20.67
CA THR A 203 -12.42 -11.60 -21.60
C THR A 203 -13.17 -10.55 -22.40
N THR A 204 -12.48 -9.49 -22.79
CA THR A 204 -13.00 -8.48 -23.71
C THR A 204 -12.06 -8.25 -24.88
N ASN A 205 -12.59 -7.61 -25.92
CA ASN A 205 -11.78 -6.98 -26.95
C ASN A 205 -10.95 -5.82 -26.35
N ALA A 206 -9.93 -5.37 -27.10
CA ALA A 206 -9.11 -4.22 -26.67
C ALA A 206 -9.97 -2.98 -26.38
N GLY A 207 -9.69 -2.29 -25.28
CA GLY A 207 -10.46 -1.14 -24.81
C GLY A 207 -11.77 -1.48 -24.09
N GLY A 208 -12.16 -2.77 -24.01
CA GLY A 208 -13.36 -3.21 -23.33
C GLY A 208 -13.25 -3.19 -21.81
N TYR A 209 -14.32 -3.56 -21.14
CA TYR A 209 -14.36 -3.53 -19.67
C TYR A 209 -15.13 -4.73 -19.09
N ILE A 210 -14.77 -5.08 -17.86
CA ILE A 210 -15.51 -6.06 -17.04
C ILE A 210 -15.77 -5.42 -15.69
N VAL A 211 -17.04 -5.38 -15.26
CA VAL A 211 -17.47 -4.91 -13.95
C VAL A 211 -18.23 -6.04 -13.24
N LEU A 212 -17.77 -6.44 -12.07
CA LEU A 212 -18.46 -7.36 -11.18
C LEU A 212 -18.86 -6.60 -9.90
N ALA A 213 -20.17 -6.51 -9.63
CA ALA A 213 -20.71 -5.66 -8.55
C ALA A 213 -21.69 -6.44 -7.66
N ALA A 214 -21.33 -6.68 -6.40
CA ALA A 214 -22.13 -7.36 -5.38
C ALA A 214 -21.61 -7.01 -3.98
N ASP A 215 -22.28 -7.43 -2.90
CA ASP A 215 -21.72 -7.33 -1.55
C ASP A 215 -20.45 -8.16 -1.40
N LYS A 216 -20.39 -9.29 -2.11
CA LYS A 216 -19.20 -10.15 -2.18
C LYS A 216 -18.88 -10.47 -3.63
N VAL A 217 -17.63 -10.22 -4.00
CA VAL A 217 -17.08 -10.55 -5.32
C VAL A 217 -15.80 -11.34 -5.16
N SER A 218 -15.73 -12.51 -5.77
CA SER A 218 -14.55 -13.39 -5.70
C SER A 218 -14.10 -13.81 -7.09
N ASN A 219 -12.82 -13.65 -7.38
CA ASN A 219 -12.17 -14.13 -8.58
C ASN A 219 -11.08 -15.17 -8.26
N SER A 220 -11.26 -16.39 -8.67
CA SER A 220 -10.23 -17.44 -8.67
C SER A 220 -9.88 -17.92 -10.09
N GLY A 221 -10.57 -17.38 -11.10
CA GLY A 221 -10.31 -17.62 -12.51
C GLY A 221 -9.43 -16.54 -13.14
N THR A 222 -9.73 -16.22 -14.39
CA THR A 222 -9.00 -15.23 -15.17
C THR A 222 -9.93 -14.13 -15.68
N ILE A 223 -9.53 -12.87 -15.52
CA ILE A 223 -10.20 -11.71 -16.12
C ILE A 223 -9.18 -10.97 -16.98
N ARG A 224 -9.52 -10.70 -18.26
CA ARG A 224 -8.64 -10.01 -19.22
C ARG A 224 -9.36 -8.89 -19.93
N THR A 225 -8.86 -7.65 -19.78
CA THR A 225 -9.38 -6.44 -20.40
C THR A 225 -8.24 -5.61 -21.02
N PRO A 226 -7.62 -6.07 -22.11
CA PRO A 226 -6.45 -5.41 -22.69
C PRO A 226 -6.79 -3.97 -23.12
N GLY A 227 -6.00 -3.00 -22.69
CA GLY A 227 -6.23 -1.57 -22.95
C GLY A 227 -7.52 -1.00 -22.35
N GLY A 228 -8.21 -1.77 -21.53
CA GLY A 228 -9.50 -1.42 -20.96
C GLY A 228 -9.50 -1.40 -19.43
N LYS A 229 -10.65 -1.71 -18.82
CA LYS A 229 -10.83 -1.61 -17.37
C LYS A 229 -11.45 -2.86 -16.76
N THR A 230 -10.87 -3.33 -15.66
CA THR A 230 -11.49 -4.33 -14.78
C THR A 230 -11.87 -3.68 -13.46
N VAL A 231 -13.12 -3.87 -13.04
CA VAL A 231 -13.66 -3.36 -11.78
C VAL A 231 -14.32 -4.51 -11.01
N LEU A 232 -13.87 -4.74 -9.78
CA LEU A 232 -14.57 -5.56 -8.81
C LEU A 232 -15.03 -4.65 -7.67
N ALA A 233 -16.33 -4.59 -7.40
CA ALA A 233 -16.89 -3.60 -6.49
C ALA A 233 -17.87 -4.21 -5.50
N ALA A 234 -17.65 -3.96 -4.21
CA ALA A 234 -18.60 -4.20 -3.13
C ALA A 234 -19.00 -2.86 -2.50
N GLY A 235 -20.19 -2.38 -2.83
CA GLY A 235 -20.76 -1.15 -2.35
C GLY A 235 -22.27 -1.13 -2.56
N GLU A 236 -22.97 -0.22 -1.92
CA GLU A 236 -24.43 -0.15 -2.01
C GLU A 236 -24.91 0.31 -3.39
N ARG A 237 -24.11 1.16 -4.04
CA ARG A 237 -24.41 1.74 -5.36
C ARG A 237 -23.18 1.76 -6.23
N VAL A 238 -23.33 1.33 -7.49
CA VAL A 238 -22.29 1.37 -8.51
C VAL A 238 -22.81 2.14 -9.72
N THR A 239 -22.17 3.23 -10.09
CA THR A 239 -22.51 4.06 -11.25
C THR A 239 -21.39 3.98 -12.28
N LEU A 240 -21.76 3.65 -13.52
CA LEU A 240 -20.85 3.54 -14.66
C LEU A 240 -21.11 4.66 -15.65
N GLN A 241 -20.04 5.24 -16.19
CA GLN A 241 -20.10 6.13 -17.35
C GLN A 241 -19.45 5.44 -18.54
N LEU A 242 -20.21 5.30 -19.62
CA LEU A 242 -19.75 4.72 -20.88
C LEU A 242 -19.69 5.79 -21.95
N ASP A 243 -18.60 5.81 -22.72
CA ASP A 243 -18.42 6.63 -23.90
C ASP A 243 -17.83 5.81 -25.04
N ASN A 244 -18.44 5.87 -26.23
CA ASN A 244 -18.01 5.14 -27.44
C ASN A 244 -17.72 3.66 -27.22
N GLY A 245 -18.47 2.99 -26.32
CA GLY A 245 -18.31 1.59 -26.00
C GLY A 245 -17.25 1.27 -24.94
N GLY A 246 -16.53 2.26 -24.44
CA GLY A 246 -15.55 2.13 -23.35
C GLY A 246 -16.09 2.62 -22.01
N LEU A 247 -15.56 2.10 -20.92
CA LEU A 247 -15.85 2.55 -19.55
C LEU A 247 -14.93 3.75 -19.21
N THR A 248 -15.50 4.95 -19.07
CA THR A 248 -14.73 6.15 -18.76
C THR A 248 -14.57 6.39 -17.27
N SER A 249 -15.60 6.15 -16.47
CA SER A 249 -15.51 6.28 -15.01
C SER A 249 -16.43 5.30 -14.28
N VAL A 250 -16.05 5.01 -13.03
CA VAL A 250 -16.82 4.20 -12.08
C VAL A 250 -16.89 4.96 -10.76
N GLN A 251 -18.09 5.08 -10.21
CA GLN A 251 -18.33 5.56 -8.86
C GLN A 251 -18.93 4.43 -8.02
N VAL A 252 -18.34 4.13 -6.87
CA VAL A 252 -18.89 3.19 -5.89
C VAL A 252 -19.17 3.96 -4.61
N SER A 253 -20.36 3.80 -4.04
CA SER A 253 -20.77 4.51 -2.84
C SER A 253 -21.73 3.69 -1.98
N GLY A 254 -21.80 4.05 -0.71
CA GLY A 254 -22.62 3.37 0.28
C GLY A 254 -21.97 2.09 0.80
N ASP A 255 -21.93 1.96 2.12
CA ASP A 255 -21.28 0.86 2.80
C ASP A 255 -22.23 -0.34 2.95
N VAL A 256 -21.71 -1.54 2.78
CA VAL A 256 -22.45 -2.79 2.90
C VAL A 256 -21.93 -3.65 4.04
N VAL A 257 -22.82 -4.42 4.65
CA VAL A 257 -22.47 -5.36 5.71
C VAL A 257 -21.76 -6.57 5.08
N ASN A 258 -20.66 -7.01 5.69
CA ASN A 258 -19.83 -8.12 5.19
C ASN A 258 -19.31 -7.91 3.74
N ALA A 259 -18.99 -6.68 3.37
CA ALA A 259 -18.35 -6.38 2.09
C ALA A 259 -17.06 -7.20 1.93
N LEU A 260 -16.90 -7.82 0.76
CA LEU A 260 -15.67 -8.54 0.42
C LEU A 260 -15.41 -8.47 -1.08
N VAL A 261 -14.23 -8.01 -1.45
CA VAL A 261 -13.67 -8.21 -2.79
C VAL A 261 -12.41 -9.06 -2.66
N GLU A 262 -12.37 -10.17 -3.37
CA GLU A 262 -11.28 -11.13 -3.29
C GLU A 262 -10.75 -11.49 -4.68
N ASN A 263 -9.43 -11.42 -4.85
CA ASN A 263 -8.76 -11.95 -6.04
C ASN A 263 -7.70 -12.97 -5.64
N ARG A 264 -7.95 -14.24 -5.99
CA ARG A 264 -7.00 -15.36 -5.87
C ARG A 264 -6.45 -15.80 -7.23
N GLY A 265 -7.06 -15.34 -8.31
CA GLY A 265 -6.72 -15.68 -9.68
C GLY A 265 -5.90 -14.60 -10.37
N LEU A 266 -6.09 -14.48 -11.67
CA LEU A 266 -5.44 -13.49 -12.52
C LEU A 266 -6.42 -12.42 -12.99
N ILE A 267 -6.08 -11.16 -12.74
CA ILE A 267 -6.70 -10.00 -13.40
C ILE A 267 -5.62 -9.33 -14.24
N SER A 268 -5.84 -9.24 -15.56
CA SER A 268 -4.89 -8.63 -16.49
C SER A 268 -5.57 -7.57 -17.36
N ALA A 269 -5.19 -6.32 -17.15
CA ALA A 269 -5.62 -5.14 -17.92
C ALA A 269 -4.39 -4.43 -18.50
N ARG A 270 -3.57 -5.14 -19.29
CA ARG A 270 -2.36 -4.56 -19.89
C ARG A 270 -2.70 -3.32 -20.69
N ASP A 271 -1.93 -2.25 -20.53
CA ASP A 271 -2.20 -0.89 -21.06
C ASP A 271 -3.55 -0.31 -20.58
N GLY A 272 -4.09 -0.79 -19.49
CA GLY A 272 -5.39 -0.39 -18.95
C GLY A 272 -5.37 -0.16 -17.45
N GLN A 273 -6.54 -0.33 -16.83
CA GLN A 273 -6.74 0.00 -15.42
C GLN A 273 -7.47 -1.13 -14.68
N VAL A 274 -7.09 -1.33 -13.42
CA VAL A 274 -7.78 -2.23 -12.49
C VAL A 274 -8.21 -1.44 -11.25
N TYR A 275 -9.48 -1.54 -10.90
CA TYR A 275 -10.06 -0.94 -9.72
C TYR A 275 -10.78 -2.01 -8.89
N LEU A 276 -10.25 -2.32 -7.70
CA LEU A 276 -10.85 -3.23 -6.75
C LEU A 276 -11.28 -2.40 -5.53
N THR A 277 -12.57 -2.41 -5.21
CA THR A 277 -13.09 -1.60 -4.09
C THR A 277 -14.10 -2.37 -3.25
N ALA A 278 -13.99 -2.24 -1.93
CA ALA A 278 -14.92 -2.82 -0.99
C ALA A 278 -15.21 -1.83 0.13
N LEU A 279 -16.44 -1.31 0.15
CA LEU A 279 -16.91 -0.36 1.14
C LEU A 279 -17.67 -1.13 2.23
N GLY A 280 -16.97 -1.50 3.29
CA GLY A 280 -17.54 -2.25 4.41
C GLY A 280 -18.09 -1.34 5.50
N ARG A 281 -19.22 -1.74 6.10
CA ARG A 281 -19.80 -1.09 7.28
C ARG A 281 -19.37 -1.86 8.53
N ASP A 282 -18.79 -1.15 9.50
CA ASP A 282 -18.42 -1.67 10.82
C ASP A 282 -17.55 -2.94 10.76
N MET A 283 -16.66 -3.03 9.77
CA MET A 283 -15.84 -4.22 9.52
C MET A 283 -14.70 -4.38 10.53
N LEU A 284 -14.35 -3.31 11.28
CA LEU A 284 -13.25 -3.31 12.24
C LEU A 284 -11.94 -3.85 11.64
N MET A 285 -11.43 -4.97 12.16
CA MET A 285 -10.23 -5.64 11.65
C MET A 285 -10.53 -6.78 10.67
N ASN A 286 -11.78 -6.97 10.26
CA ASN A 286 -12.12 -7.96 9.23
C ASN A 286 -11.62 -7.50 7.85
N THR A 287 -11.16 -8.45 7.05
CA THR A 287 -10.71 -8.17 5.69
C THR A 287 -11.89 -7.82 4.78
N VAL A 288 -11.83 -6.65 4.15
CA VAL A 288 -12.81 -6.20 3.15
C VAL A 288 -12.29 -6.40 1.73
N LEU A 289 -10.97 -6.31 1.53
CA LEU A 289 -10.33 -6.51 0.24
C LEU A 289 -9.14 -7.44 0.42
N ASN A 290 -9.12 -8.56 -0.31
CA ASN A 290 -8.09 -9.57 -0.23
C ASN A 290 -7.52 -9.88 -1.62
N VAL A 291 -6.23 -9.63 -1.80
CA VAL A 291 -5.52 -9.96 -3.04
C VAL A 291 -4.39 -10.91 -2.72
N SER A 292 -4.61 -12.20 -3.01
CA SER A 292 -3.59 -13.27 -2.92
C SER A 292 -3.15 -13.77 -4.30
N GLY A 293 -3.86 -13.39 -5.37
CA GLY A 293 -3.52 -13.67 -6.75
C GLY A 293 -2.69 -12.57 -7.40
N VAL A 294 -2.80 -12.46 -8.72
CA VAL A 294 -2.05 -11.51 -9.54
C VAL A 294 -2.98 -10.47 -10.15
N VAL A 295 -2.59 -9.21 -10.07
CA VAL A 295 -3.22 -8.08 -10.76
C VAL A 295 -2.18 -7.41 -11.64
N GLU A 296 -2.42 -7.38 -12.95
CA GLU A 296 -1.54 -6.77 -13.96
C GLU A 296 -2.25 -5.62 -14.66
N ALA A 297 -1.60 -4.46 -14.70
CA ALA A 297 -1.99 -3.32 -15.53
C ALA A 297 -0.77 -2.72 -16.25
N GLY A 298 0.28 -3.54 -16.47
CA GLY A 298 1.54 -3.09 -17.05
C GLY A 298 1.39 -2.54 -18.45
N GLY A 299 2.14 -1.46 -18.78
CA GLY A 299 2.17 -0.82 -20.07
C GLY A 299 3.09 -1.57 -21.05
N MET A 300 2.63 -1.75 -22.27
CA MET A 300 3.45 -2.17 -23.40
C MET A 300 3.73 -1.01 -24.37
N HIS A 301 2.97 0.06 -24.25
CA HIS A 301 3.04 1.25 -25.07
C HIS A 301 3.04 2.51 -24.18
N ARG A 302 2.64 3.65 -24.68
CA ARG A 302 2.74 4.96 -24.00
C ARG A 302 1.74 5.19 -22.84
N GLN A 303 0.81 4.28 -22.59
CA GLN A 303 -0.16 4.44 -21.49
C GLN A 303 0.39 3.76 -20.25
N ASP A 304 0.42 4.51 -19.16
CA ASP A 304 0.82 4.02 -17.87
C ASP A 304 -0.32 3.19 -17.26
N GLY A 305 -0.05 1.94 -16.90
CA GLY A 305 -1.02 1.09 -16.22
C GLY A 305 -1.39 1.67 -14.84
N ASN A 306 -2.63 1.47 -14.43
CA ASN A 306 -3.11 1.96 -13.13
C ASN A 306 -3.86 0.87 -12.37
N ILE A 307 -3.44 0.62 -11.12
CA ILE A 307 -4.09 -0.31 -10.20
C ILE A 307 -4.50 0.46 -8.95
N VAL A 308 -5.78 0.38 -8.60
CA VAL A 308 -6.31 0.97 -7.36
C VAL A 308 -7.01 -0.11 -6.55
N LEU A 309 -6.56 -0.29 -5.30
CA LEU A 309 -7.23 -1.05 -4.26
C LEU A 309 -7.80 -0.07 -3.24
N ASP A 310 -9.12 -0.08 -3.03
CA ASP A 310 -9.80 0.83 -2.09
C ASP A 310 -10.68 0.04 -1.12
N GLY A 311 -10.26 -0.05 0.13
CA GLY A 311 -10.97 -0.72 1.21
C GLY A 311 -11.97 0.15 1.97
N GLY A 312 -12.21 1.39 1.53
CA GLY A 312 -13.13 2.30 2.21
C GLY A 312 -12.66 2.73 3.60
N ASP A 313 -13.63 3.09 4.45
CA ASP A 313 -13.40 3.67 5.78
C ASP A 313 -13.48 2.64 6.93
N SER A 314 -13.55 1.35 6.61
CA SER A 314 -13.69 0.29 7.62
C SER A 314 -13.10 -1.02 7.14
N GLY A 315 -12.36 -1.71 8.01
CA GLY A 315 -11.79 -3.02 7.74
C GLY A 315 -10.35 -2.98 7.25
N VAL A 316 -9.89 -4.09 6.68
CA VAL A 316 -8.51 -4.31 6.29
C VAL A 316 -8.40 -4.62 4.80
N VAL A 317 -7.51 -3.91 4.12
CA VAL A 317 -7.00 -4.29 2.79
C VAL A 317 -5.81 -5.22 2.99
N HIS A 318 -5.95 -6.48 2.61
CA HIS A 318 -4.94 -7.51 2.76
C HIS A 318 -4.35 -7.89 1.40
N LEU A 319 -3.06 -7.66 1.23
CA LEU A 319 -2.29 -8.06 0.05
C LEU A 319 -1.26 -9.11 0.44
N SER A 320 -1.37 -10.31 -0.11
CA SER A 320 -0.36 -11.38 -0.04
C SER A 320 0.11 -11.83 -1.43
N GLY A 321 -0.53 -11.33 -2.49
CA GLY A 321 -0.23 -11.61 -3.88
C GLY A 321 0.63 -10.54 -4.56
N THR A 322 0.40 -10.38 -5.87
CA THR A 322 1.22 -9.51 -6.72
C THR A 322 0.39 -8.44 -7.43
N LEU A 323 0.86 -7.19 -7.37
CA LEU A 323 0.35 -6.07 -8.17
C LEU A 323 1.47 -5.64 -9.13
N GLN A 324 1.21 -5.64 -10.45
CA GLN A 324 2.19 -5.29 -11.49
C GLN A 324 1.68 -4.16 -12.37
N ALA A 325 2.32 -3.02 -12.29
CA ALA A 325 2.12 -1.87 -13.16
C ALA A 325 3.42 -1.51 -13.91
N ASP A 326 4.17 -2.52 -14.31
CA ASP A 326 5.46 -2.36 -15.00
C ASP A 326 5.27 -1.91 -16.44
N ASN A 327 6.25 -1.18 -17.00
CA ASN A 327 6.27 -0.75 -18.38
C ASN A 327 7.61 -1.10 -19.05
N ALA A 328 7.60 -2.06 -19.96
CA ALA A 328 8.81 -2.53 -20.65
C ALA A 328 9.37 -1.52 -21.66
N SER A 329 8.60 -0.53 -22.10
CA SER A 329 8.99 0.44 -23.14
C SER A 329 8.91 1.91 -22.70
N GLY A 330 8.42 2.18 -21.50
CA GLY A 330 8.16 3.53 -21.00
C GLY A 330 8.45 3.69 -19.51
N GLN A 331 7.77 4.64 -18.90
CA GLN A 331 7.75 4.85 -17.48
C GLN A 331 6.81 3.84 -16.82
N GLY A 332 7.14 3.37 -15.62
CA GLY A 332 6.28 2.50 -14.81
C GLY A 332 4.93 3.16 -14.49
N GLY A 333 3.93 2.35 -14.26
CA GLY A 333 2.57 2.82 -13.97
C GLY A 333 2.38 3.29 -12.51
N LYS A 334 1.12 3.35 -12.11
CA LYS A 334 0.73 3.82 -10.78
C LYS A 334 -0.06 2.75 -10.03
N VAL A 335 0.31 2.51 -8.78
CA VAL A 335 -0.41 1.64 -7.85
C VAL A 335 -0.81 2.45 -6.62
N VAL A 336 -2.10 2.42 -6.29
CA VAL A 336 -2.65 3.02 -5.07
C VAL A 336 -3.32 1.92 -4.26
N VAL A 337 -2.91 1.77 -3.00
CA VAL A 337 -3.59 0.93 -2.02
C VAL A 337 -4.05 1.83 -0.89
N GLN A 338 -5.35 1.98 -0.74
CA GLN A 338 -5.96 2.85 0.24
C GLN A 338 -7.07 2.15 1.01
N GLY A 339 -7.39 2.64 2.19
CA GLY A 339 -8.37 2.07 3.10
C GLY A 339 -8.05 2.42 4.54
N GLN A 340 -8.88 2.00 5.49
CA GLN A 340 -8.64 2.32 6.90
C GLN A 340 -7.40 1.61 7.45
N ASN A 341 -7.26 0.31 7.22
CA ASN A 341 -6.10 -0.48 7.62
C ASN A 341 -5.56 -1.26 6.43
N ILE A 342 -4.24 -1.34 6.30
CA ILE A 342 -3.58 -1.98 5.17
C ILE A 342 -2.51 -2.94 5.69
N LEU A 343 -2.57 -4.18 5.21
CA LEU A 343 -1.58 -5.23 5.49
C LEU A 343 -0.95 -5.71 4.18
N LEU A 344 0.34 -5.43 4.01
CA LEU A 344 1.19 -6.06 3.00
C LEU A 344 1.88 -7.25 3.66
N ASP A 345 1.36 -8.44 3.39
CA ASP A 345 1.79 -9.69 4.01
C ASP A 345 3.11 -10.19 3.42
N LYS A 346 3.76 -11.11 4.13
CA LYS A 346 4.98 -11.76 3.69
C LYS A 346 4.80 -12.39 2.30
N GLY A 347 5.70 -12.06 1.39
CA GLY A 347 5.66 -12.56 0.01
C GLY A 347 4.83 -11.70 -0.94
N SER A 348 4.13 -10.69 -0.45
CA SER A 348 3.48 -9.71 -1.33
C SER A 348 4.51 -8.94 -2.16
N SER A 349 4.14 -8.63 -3.40
CA SER A 349 4.99 -7.91 -4.34
C SER A 349 4.21 -6.85 -5.09
N ILE A 350 4.68 -5.61 -5.05
CA ILE A 350 4.13 -4.51 -5.83
C ILE A 350 5.23 -3.97 -6.72
N THR A 351 5.02 -3.97 -8.03
CA THR A 351 5.98 -3.44 -8.99
C THR A 351 5.35 -2.38 -9.89
N ALA A 352 6.07 -1.31 -10.09
CA ALA A 352 5.79 -0.25 -11.06
C ALA A 352 7.12 0.19 -11.69
N THR A 353 7.89 -0.78 -12.20
CA THR A 353 9.17 -0.53 -12.85
C THR A 353 8.97 -0.04 -14.29
N GLY A 354 9.93 0.70 -14.81
CA GLY A 354 9.86 1.14 -16.20
C GLY A 354 11.22 1.24 -16.87
N SER A 355 11.26 0.98 -18.19
CA SER A 355 12.53 1.07 -18.95
C SER A 355 13.05 2.48 -19.07
N LYS A 356 12.19 3.49 -19.00
CA LYS A 356 12.52 4.92 -19.14
C LYS A 356 12.27 5.75 -17.89
N GLY A 357 11.97 5.12 -16.77
CA GLY A 357 11.72 5.73 -15.47
C GLY A 357 10.84 4.84 -14.61
N GLY A 358 11.04 4.87 -13.30
CA GLY A 358 10.19 4.20 -12.34
C GLY A 358 8.80 4.84 -12.25
N GLY A 359 7.81 4.06 -11.81
CA GLY A 359 6.44 4.52 -11.60
C GLY A 359 6.18 5.03 -10.19
N GLU A 360 4.94 4.90 -9.75
CA GLU A 360 4.49 5.43 -8.47
C GLU A 360 3.70 4.36 -7.69
N VAL A 361 4.01 4.22 -6.40
CA VAL A 361 3.29 3.34 -5.47
C VAL A 361 2.95 4.11 -4.21
N TYR A 362 1.66 4.20 -3.91
CA TYR A 362 1.15 4.87 -2.71
C TYR A 362 0.36 3.89 -1.86
N ILE A 363 0.81 3.68 -0.63
CA ILE A 363 0.19 2.78 0.34
C ILE A 363 -0.25 3.58 1.56
N GLY A 364 -1.56 3.74 1.73
CA GLY A 364 -2.15 4.41 2.90
C GLY A 364 -2.04 5.92 2.91
N GLY A 365 -1.67 6.54 1.80
CA GLY A 365 -1.60 7.99 1.65
C GLY A 365 -0.64 8.44 0.56
N GLY A 366 -0.74 9.69 0.16
CA GLY A 366 0.23 10.35 -0.71
C GLY A 366 1.43 10.87 0.06
N TRP A 367 2.33 11.55 -0.63
CA TRP A 367 3.54 12.12 -0.01
C TRP A 367 3.20 13.01 1.18
N GLN A 368 3.74 12.68 2.36
CA GLN A 368 3.44 13.33 3.65
C GLN A 368 1.93 13.39 3.99
N GLY A 369 1.12 12.46 3.48
CA GLY A 369 -0.33 12.46 3.69
C GLY A 369 -1.08 13.64 3.10
N LYS A 370 -0.45 14.44 2.23
CA LYS A 370 -0.99 15.73 1.73
C LYS A 370 -1.82 15.62 0.46
N ASP A 371 -1.84 14.47 -0.20
CA ASP A 371 -2.64 14.25 -1.41
C ASP A 371 -4.07 13.85 -1.03
N SER A 372 -5.00 14.79 -1.12
CA SER A 372 -6.41 14.56 -0.78
C SER A 372 -7.13 13.59 -1.75
N SER A 373 -6.54 13.26 -2.88
CA SER A 373 -7.08 12.26 -3.82
C SER A 373 -6.81 10.82 -3.38
N ILE A 374 -5.90 10.61 -2.42
CA ILE A 374 -5.56 9.32 -1.83
C ILE A 374 -5.98 9.33 -0.37
N ARG A 375 -6.86 8.38 0.01
CA ARG A 375 -7.32 8.25 1.39
C ARG A 375 -6.16 7.94 2.32
N ASN A 376 -6.04 8.69 3.42
CA ASN A 376 -5.08 8.41 4.48
C ASN A 376 -5.56 7.21 5.32
N ALA A 377 -4.71 6.20 5.47
CA ALA A 377 -4.97 5.05 6.31
C ALA A 377 -4.73 5.37 7.78
N ASP A 378 -5.46 4.71 8.67
CA ASP A 378 -5.14 4.73 10.10
C ASP A 378 -3.88 3.93 10.39
N LYS A 379 -3.78 2.71 9.84
CA LYS A 379 -2.63 1.82 10.04
C LYS A 379 -2.12 1.22 8.74
N VAL A 380 -0.80 1.14 8.60
CA VAL A 380 -0.11 0.46 7.50
C VAL A 380 0.93 -0.50 8.07
N VAL A 381 0.85 -1.76 7.70
CA VAL A 381 1.81 -2.80 8.06
C VAL A 381 2.39 -3.42 6.81
N MET A 382 3.72 -3.34 6.66
CA MET A 382 4.47 -4.05 5.63
C MET A 382 5.40 -5.06 6.31
N GLN A 383 5.07 -6.33 6.19
CA GLN A 383 5.80 -7.42 6.84
C GLN A 383 7.16 -7.68 6.19
N ASP A 384 8.02 -8.36 6.93
CA ASP A 384 9.29 -8.88 6.39
C ASP A 384 9.02 -9.84 5.23
N GLY A 385 9.75 -9.64 4.13
CA GLY A 385 9.56 -10.38 2.87
C GLY A 385 8.55 -9.77 1.90
N ALA A 386 7.78 -8.76 2.30
CA ALA A 386 6.99 -7.93 1.38
C ALA A 386 7.90 -6.98 0.58
N ARG A 387 7.58 -6.73 -0.70
CA ARG A 387 8.43 -5.96 -1.61
C ARG A 387 7.66 -4.93 -2.41
N ILE A 388 8.27 -3.76 -2.57
CA ILE A 388 7.83 -2.71 -3.49
C ILE A 388 9.02 -2.34 -4.39
N ASP A 389 8.79 -2.27 -5.70
CA ASP A 389 9.83 -1.85 -6.66
C ASP A 389 9.27 -0.83 -7.66
N VAL A 390 9.80 0.39 -7.58
CA VAL A 390 9.50 1.51 -8.49
C VAL A 390 10.77 1.95 -9.23
N SER A 391 11.70 1.05 -9.48
CA SER A 391 12.96 1.36 -10.13
C SER A 391 12.82 1.63 -11.62
N ALA A 392 13.68 2.47 -12.16
CA ALA A 392 13.97 2.51 -13.59
C ALA A 392 14.88 1.32 -13.94
N THR A 393 14.59 0.59 -15.04
CA THR A 393 15.37 -0.59 -15.41
C THR A 393 16.50 -0.28 -16.38
N GLN A 394 16.28 0.57 -17.37
CA GLN A 394 17.26 0.89 -18.40
C GLN A 394 17.80 2.31 -18.26
N GLN A 395 16.94 3.30 -18.32
CA GLN A 395 17.28 4.71 -18.28
C GLN A 395 16.19 5.49 -17.54
N GLY A 396 16.52 6.65 -17.00
CA GLY A 396 15.59 7.51 -16.27
C GLY A 396 15.71 7.35 -14.75
N ASN A 397 14.99 8.19 -14.04
CA ASN A 397 15.04 8.23 -12.59
C ASN A 397 14.24 7.07 -11.97
N GLY A 398 14.62 6.63 -10.78
CA GLY A 398 13.77 5.83 -9.92
C GLY A 398 12.46 6.56 -9.62
N GLY A 399 11.41 5.80 -9.35
CA GLY A 399 10.09 6.34 -9.10
C GLY A 399 9.86 6.77 -7.65
N THR A 400 8.59 6.86 -7.29
CA THR A 400 8.14 7.26 -5.94
C THR A 400 7.41 6.12 -5.26
N ALA A 401 7.77 5.81 -4.01
CA ALA A 401 7.08 4.85 -3.16
C ALA A 401 6.78 5.47 -1.80
N VAL A 402 5.52 5.37 -1.36
CA VAL A 402 5.05 5.95 -0.09
C VAL A 402 4.33 4.89 0.73
N LEU A 403 4.74 4.74 2.00
CA LEU A 403 3.96 4.12 3.07
C LEU A 403 3.63 5.24 4.07
N TRP A 404 2.35 5.50 4.25
CA TRP A 404 1.91 6.58 5.14
C TRP A 404 0.67 6.19 5.94
N SER A 405 0.57 6.65 7.19
CA SER A 405 -0.60 6.43 8.04
C SER A 405 -0.79 7.56 9.05
N GLU A 406 -2.02 7.71 9.54
CA GLU A 406 -2.33 8.65 10.62
C GLU A 406 -1.80 8.17 11.97
N SER A 407 -2.04 6.91 12.33
CA SER A 407 -1.76 6.43 13.68
C SER A 407 -0.50 5.55 13.77
N PHE A 408 -0.33 4.61 12.85
CA PHE A 408 0.74 3.61 12.98
C PHE A 408 1.21 3.03 11.66
N THR A 409 2.51 3.11 11.41
CA THR A 409 3.20 2.40 10.31
C THR A 409 4.25 1.45 10.86
N ASN A 410 4.15 0.15 10.50
CA ASN A 410 5.19 -0.84 10.75
C ASN A 410 5.82 -1.28 9.42
N PHE A 411 7.03 -0.81 9.17
CA PHE A 411 7.78 -1.10 7.95
C PHE A 411 8.90 -2.10 8.22
N ARG A 412 8.79 -3.30 7.62
CA ARG A 412 9.78 -4.39 7.75
C ARG A 412 10.24 -4.95 6.41
N GLY A 413 9.53 -4.63 5.32
CA GLY A 413 9.78 -5.14 3.99
C GLY A 413 10.93 -4.43 3.28
N GLN A 414 10.92 -4.51 1.95
CA GLN A 414 11.93 -3.93 1.08
C GLN A 414 11.30 -3.01 0.04
N ILE A 415 11.87 -1.82 -0.14
CA ILE A 415 11.43 -0.85 -1.14
C ILE A 415 12.61 -0.48 -2.03
N SER A 416 12.45 -0.60 -3.35
CA SER A 416 13.44 -0.18 -4.35
C SER A 416 12.92 0.97 -5.21
N ALA A 417 13.73 2.00 -5.39
CA ALA A 417 13.47 3.16 -6.26
C ALA A 417 14.75 3.57 -6.99
N LYS A 418 15.42 2.60 -7.63
CA LYS A 418 16.74 2.80 -8.24
C LYS A 418 16.67 3.56 -9.56
N GLY A 419 17.69 4.35 -9.83
CA GLY A 419 17.91 4.93 -11.17
C GLY A 419 18.31 3.87 -12.20
N GLY A 420 18.07 4.14 -13.48
CA GLY A 420 18.32 3.21 -14.57
C GLY A 420 19.79 2.81 -14.72
N GLU A 421 20.03 1.59 -15.22
CA GLU A 421 21.36 1.03 -15.46
C GLU A 421 22.26 1.92 -16.32
N ASN A 422 21.67 2.60 -17.31
CA ASN A 422 22.40 3.43 -18.28
C ASN A 422 22.41 4.92 -17.96
N GLY A 423 21.65 5.35 -16.94
CA GLY A 423 21.56 6.72 -16.47
C GLY A 423 20.25 7.03 -15.78
N GLY A 424 20.26 8.03 -14.93
CA GLY A 424 19.14 8.47 -14.11
C GLY A 424 19.50 8.55 -12.64
N ASN A 425 18.76 9.33 -11.88
CA ASN A 425 18.93 9.49 -10.45
C ASN A 425 18.14 8.40 -9.70
N GLY A 426 18.48 8.15 -8.44
CA GLY A 426 17.63 7.41 -7.52
C GLY A 426 16.30 8.14 -7.30
N GLY A 427 15.27 7.38 -6.95
CA GLY A 427 13.93 7.90 -6.73
C GLY A 427 13.69 8.42 -5.31
N GLN A 428 12.40 8.54 -4.95
CA GLN A 428 11.96 9.06 -3.67
C GLN A 428 11.15 7.98 -2.92
N VAL A 429 11.53 7.71 -1.70
CA VAL A 429 10.82 6.76 -0.83
C VAL A 429 10.44 7.47 0.45
N GLU A 430 9.20 7.25 0.89
CA GLU A 430 8.73 7.70 2.19
C GLU A 430 8.18 6.51 2.98
N THR A 431 8.59 6.38 4.23
CA THR A 431 7.96 5.50 5.21
C THR A 431 7.69 6.32 6.47
N SER A 432 6.45 6.70 6.66
CA SER A 432 6.07 7.72 7.63
C SER A 432 4.80 7.32 8.38
N SER A 433 4.59 7.95 9.51
CA SER A 433 3.32 7.94 10.25
C SER A 433 3.20 9.24 11.01
N HIS A 434 2.04 9.87 10.94
CA HIS A 434 1.74 11.01 11.78
C HIS A 434 1.79 10.66 13.27
N GLY A 435 1.48 9.42 13.65
CA GLY A 435 1.58 8.91 15.02
C GLY A 435 2.89 8.17 15.29
N ASN A 436 2.88 6.86 15.19
CA ASN A 436 4.00 5.97 15.55
C ASN A 436 4.57 5.26 14.31
N LEU A 437 5.85 5.40 14.08
CA LEU A 437 6.59 4.74 13.01
C LEU A 437 7.58 3.73 13.59
N GLN A 438 7.51 2.48 13.11
CA GLN A 438 8.49 1.43 13.39
C GLN A 438 9.16 1.02 12.08
N ALA A 439 10.33 1.61 11.78
CA ALA A 439 11.03 1.45 10.50
C ALA A 439 12.27 0.56 10.64
N PHE A 440 12.13 -0.72 10.31
CA PHE A 440 13.17 -1.74 10.39
C PHE A 440 13.39 -2.48 9.06
N GLY A 441 12.69 -2.06 8.00
CA GLY A 441 12.86 -2.57 6.65
C GLY A 441 14.08 -1.98 5.94
N SER A 442 14.21 -2.26 4.66
CA SER A 442 15.27 -1.73 3.82
C SER A 442 14.74 -0.94 2.63
N VAL A 443 15.44 0.12 2.29
CA VAL A 443 15.14 0.99 1.14
C VAL A 443 16.38 1.06 0.26
N SER A 444 16.23 1.06 -1.06
CA SER A 444 17.30 1.34 -2.00
C SER A 444 16.85 2.31 -3.07
N ALA A 445 17.28 3.56 -2.97
CA ALA A 445 17.12 4.59 -3.99
C ALA A 445 18.45 4.98 -4.63
N SER A 446 19.32 4.00 -4.87
CA SER A 446 20.64 4.21 -5.46
C SER A 446 20.57 4.58 -6.95
N ALA A 447 21.64 5.18 -7.45
CA ALA A 447 21.82 5.43 -8.86
C ALA A 447 23.22 4.98 -9.30
N LYS A 448 23.29 4.20 -10.39
CA LYS A 448 24.54 3.70 -10.92
C LYS A 448 25.34 4.80 -11.64
N LYS A 449 24.64 5.68 -12.33
CA LYS A 449 25.22 6.78 -13.14
C LYS A 449 24.52 8.13 -12.91
N GLY A 450 23.93 8.33 -11.75
CA GLY A 450 23.22 9.55 -11.37
C GLY A 450 23.45 9.92 -9.91
N LYS A 451 22.66 10.86 -9.43
CA LYS A 451 22.65 11.25 -8.02
C LYS A 451 21.85 10.24 -7.21
N ALA A 452 22.25 10.02 -5.97
CA ALA A 452 21.46 9.24 -5.03
C ALA A 452 20.04 9.79 -4.89
N GLY A 453 19.07 8.91 -4.69
CA GLY A 453 17.73 9.28 -4.29
C GLY A 453 17.62 9.54 -2.78
N ASN A 454 16.41 9.62 -2.28
CA ASN A 454 16.15 9.95 -0.88
C ASN A 454 15.15 9.00 -0.23
N TRP A 455 15.40 8.68 1.04
CA TRP A 455 14.45 8.03 1.93
C TRP A 455 14.02 8.99 3.02
N LEU A 456 12.73 9.34 3.06
CA LEU A 456 12.10 10.21 4.05
C LEU A 456 11.40 9.38 5.12
N LEU A 457 11.63 9.75 6.38
CA LEU A 457 10.90 9.28 7.55
C LEU A 457 10.32 10.51 8.27
N ASP A 458 9.00 10.56 8.45
CA ASP A 458 8.29 11.72 9.01
C ASP A 458 7.30 11.28 10.11
N PRO A 459 7.79 10.96 11.33
CA PRO A 459 6.97 10.74 12.52
C PRO A 459 6.91 11.97 13.43
N LEU A 460 6.29 11.82 14.63
CA LEU A 460 6.42 12.78 15.74
C LEU A 460 7.85 12.78 16.30
N ASP A 461 8.11 12.18 17.46
CA ASP A 461 9.48 11.94 17.95
C ASP A 461 10.04 10.66 17.34
N ILE A 462 11.35 10.59 17.08
CA ILE A 462 11.99 9.37 16.60
C ILE A 462 13.34 9.12 17.25
N THR A 463 13.62 7.84 17.54
CA THR A 463 14.91 7.38 18.02
C THR A 463 15.55 6.40 17.03
N ILE A 464 16.80 6.65 16.68
CA ILE A 464 17.63 5.71 15.91
C ILE A 464 18.20 4.70 16.90
N VAL A 465 17.88 3.42 16.72
CA VAL A 465 18.17 2.34 17.68
C VAL A 465 18.91 1.18 17.01
N ASN A 466 19.54 0.32 17.83
CA ASN A 466 19.99 -1.00 17.38
C ASN A 466 18.79 -1.91 17.11
N THR A 467 18.91 -2.83 16.18
CA THR A 467 17.86 -3.62 15.55
C THR A 467 16.99 -4.51 16.45
N SER A 468 17.30 -4.70 17.72
CA SER A 468 16.64 -5.73 18.53
C SER A 468 15.41 -5.30 19.32
N SER A 469 15.14 -4.01 19.42
CA SER A 469 14.02 -3.46 20.20
C SER A 469 12.80 -3.25 19.31
N GLN A 470 11.92 -4.24 19.27
CA GLN A 470 10.66 -4.08 18.54
C GLN A 470 9.58 -3.57 19.49
N HIS A 471 9.13 -2.36 19.31
CA HIS A 471 7.98 -1.80 20.02
C HIS A 471 6.67 -2.12 19.32
N VAL A 472 6.46 -3.39 18.95
CA VAL A 472 5.23 -3.87 18.32
C VAL A 472 4.70 -5.13 18.99
N THR A 473 3.40 -5.25 19.05
CA THR A 473 2.67 -6.47 19.40
C THR A 473 1.91 -6.95 18.19
N GLU A 474 2.11 -8.21 17.83
CA GLU A 474 1.38 -8.88 16.76
C GLU A 474 0.39 -9.87 17.38
N THR A 475 -0.88 -9.76 17.03
CA THR A 475 -1.92 -10.68 17.46
C THR A 475 -2.64 -11.26 16.26
N THR A 476 -2.97 -12.54 16.33
CA THR A 476 -3.81 -13.20 15.33
C THR A 476 -4.88 -13.97 16.08
N ASP A 477 -6.11 -13.55 15.91
CA ASP A 477 -7.29 -14.19 16.52
C ASP A 477 -8.43 -14.36 15.50
N ALA A 478 -9.61 -14.64 15.97
CA ALA A 478 -10.79 -14.81 15.13
C ALA A 478 -11.25 -13.51 14.42
N SER A 479 -10.81 -12.36 14.89
CA SER A 479 -11.09 -11.04 14.28
C SER A 479 -10.06 -10.62 13.23
N GLY A 480 -8.92 -11.31 13.11
CA GLY A 480 -7.91 -11.06 12.10
C GLY A 480 -6.49 -10.96 12.65
N PHE A 481 -5.58 -10.50 11.79
CA PHE A 481 -4.19 -10.17 12.13
C PHE A 481 -4.10 -8.68 12.48
N GLU A 482 -3.64 -8.38 13.68
CA GLU A 482 -3.46 -7.02 14.15
C GLU A 482 -2.01 -6.76 14.57
N VAL A 483 -1.47 -5.60 14.18
CA VAL A 483 -0.17 -5.10 14.65
C VAL A 483 -0.38 -3.75 15.31
N THR A 484 0.05 -3.65 16.56
CA THR A 484 -0.08 -2.42 17.34
C THR A 484 1.27 -2.02 17.94
N PRO A 485 1.54 -0.71 18.15
CA PRO A 485 2.71 -0.29 18.89
C PRO A 485 2.60 -0.73 20.35
N SER A 486 3.65 -1.36 20.88
CA SER A 486 3.72 -1.82 22.28
C SER A 486 4.32 -0.76 23.22
N ALA A 487 4.89 0.30 22.68
CA ALA A 487 5.41 1.45 23.43
C ALA A 487 5.25 2.74 22.62
N ALA A 488 5.23 3.87 23.33
CA ALA A 488 5.23 5.19 22.71
C ALA A 488 6.59 5.50 22.06
N GLY A 489 6.57 6.33 21.03
CA GLY A 489 7.75 6.81 20.31
C GLY A 489 8.12 5.96 19.12
N SER A 490 8.42 6.65 18.04
CA SER A 490 8.84 6.04 16.78
C SER A 490 10.30 5.58 16.86
N GLN A 491 10.61 4.54 16.10
CA GLN A 491 11.96 4.00 16.02
C GLN A 491 12.36 3.73 14.57
N VAL A 492 13.64 3.92 14.28
CA VAL A 492 14.27 3.44 13.05
C VAL A 492 15.55 2.68 13.37
N SER A 493 15.77 1.57 12.69
CA SER A 493 16.99 0.78 12.85
C SER A 493 18.20 1.50 12.23
N ASN A 494 19.29 1.61 13.00
CA ASN A 494 20.57 2.08 12.45
C ASN A 494 21.04 1.18 11.30
N THR A 495 20.80 -0.13 11.35
CA THR A 495 21.15 -1.06 10.27
C THR A 495 20.43 -0.71 8.99
N SER A 496 19.15 -0.33 9.04
CA SER A 496 18.40 0.14 7.88
C SER A 496 19.03 1.41 7.29
N ILE A 497 19.34 2.40 8.12
CA ILE A 497 20.01 3.64 7.70
C ILE A 497 21.39 3.33 7.08
N ASN A 498 22.20 2.52 7.76
CA ASN A 498 23.55 2.16 7.31
C ASN A 498 23.52 1.47 5.94
N ASN A 499 22.58 0.55 5.73
CA ASN A 499 22.42 -0.14 4.45
C ASN A 499 22.09 0.84 3.34
N GLU A 500 21.22 1.81 3.59
CA GLU A 500 20.80 2.79 2.58
C GLU A 500 21.91 3.78 2.24
N LEU A 501 22.60 4.31 3.23
CA LEU A 501 23.79 5.15 3.00
C LEU A 501 24.88 4.38 2.22
N ASN A 502 25.05 3.10 2.50
CA ASN A 502 25.96 2.20 1.79
C ASN A 502 25.51 1.89 0.35
N ASN A 503 24.22 1.99 0.05
CA ASN A 503 23.67 1.86 -1.30
C ASN A 503 23.70 3.19 -2.09
N GLY A 504 24.14 4.28 -1.47
CA GLY A 504 24.15 5.62 -2.07
C GLY A 504 22.79 6.31 -2.00
N THR A 505 21.86 5.80 -1.18
CA THR A 505 20.59 6.46 -0.87
C THR A 505 20.80 7.50 0.20
N SER A 506 20.33 8.72 0.01
CA SER A 506 20.28 9.73 1.06
C SER A 506 19.11 9.46 1.99
N VAL A 507 19.30 9.73 3.28
CA VAL A 507 18.29 9.49 4.31
C VAL A 507 17.90 10.83 4.96
N THR A 508 16.62 11.13 4.97
CA THR A 508 16.06 12.31 5.64
C THR A 508 15.09 11.86 6.73
N ILE A 509 15.37 12.24 7.95
CA ILE A 509 14.44 12.12 9.07
C ILE A 509 13.90 13.52 9.35
N LEU A 510 12.61 13.67 9.14
CA LEU A 510 11.84 14.87 9.44
C LEU A 510 10.90 14.56 10.59
N THR A 511 10.82 15.41 11.60
CA THR A 511 9.83 15.24 12.67
C THR A 511 8.84 16.41 12.68
N ASN A 512 7.66 16.13 13.22
CA ASN A 512 6.55 17.05 13.24
C ASN A 512 5.90 17.07 14.63
N SER A 513 5.83 18.23 15.26
CA SER A 513 5.24 18.41 16.60
C SER A 513 3.78 18.87 16.58
N ALA A 514 3.19 19.06 15.41
CA ALA A 514 1.93 19.80 15.24
C ALA A 514 0.65 19.04 15.67
N VAL A 515 0.76 17.92 16.39
CA VAL A 515 -0.43 17.21 16.88
C VAL A 515 -0.89 17.80 18.21
N ALA A 516 -2.04 18.43 18.19
CA ALA A 516 -2.65 18.98 19.39
C ALA A 516 -2.85 17.91 20.48
N GLY A 517 -2.29 18.11 21.66
CA GLY A 517 -2.37 17.18 22.79
C GLY A 517 -1.28 16.11 22.85
N SER A 518 -0.35 16.06 21.89
CA SER A 518 0.83 15.20 21.96
C SER A 518 1.83 15.70 22.98
N SER A 519 2.41 14.78 23.77
CA SER A 519 3.58 15.06 24.62
C SER A 519 4.90 14.98 23.85
N GLN A 520 4.87 14.57 22.58
CA GLN A 520 6.04 14.48 21.70
C GLN A 520 6.29 15.85 21.07
N LEU A 521 7.54 16.28 21.12
CA LEU A 521 7.96 17.63 20.74
C LEU A 521 8.64 17.71 19.38
N GLY A 522 8.63 16.63 18.63
CA GLY A 522 9.32 16.53 17.35
C GLY A 522 10.83 16.36 17.50
N ASN A 523 11.27 15.56 18.49
CA ASN A 523 12.69 15.34 18.75
C ASN A 523 13.26 14.21 17.90
N ILE A 524 14.55 14.32 17.55
CA ILE A 524 15.33 13.24 16.92
C ILE A 524 16.47 12.85 17.86
N THR A 525 16.58 11.55 18.18
CA THR A 525 17.64 11.04 19.04
C THR A 525 18.43 9.93 18.33
N VAL A 526 19.74 10.07 18.27
CA VAL A 526 20.67 9.06 17.72
C VAL A 526 21.23 8.25 18.89
N ASN A 527 20.70 7.05 19.14
CA ASN A 527 21.12 6.12 20.22
C ASN A 527 21.82 4.87 19.69
N ALA A 528 22.19 4.87 18.43
CA ALA A 528 22.99 3.78 17.82
C ALA A 528 23.92 4.35 16.75
N ASP A 529 25.06 3.72 16.55
CA ASP A 529 26.06 4.17 15.57
C ASP A 529 25.51 4.14 14.15
N ILE A 530 25.72 5.22 13.42
CA ILE A 530 25.45 5.31 11.98
C ILE A 530 26.78 5.18 11.25
N THR A 531 26.88 4.17 10.37
CA THR A 531 28.14 3.84 9.68
C THR A 531 27.95 3.69 8.18
N LYS A 532 28.77 4.40 7.41
CA LYS A 532 28.86 4.25 5.96
C LYS A 532 30.26 3.73 5.61
N THR A 533 30.34 2.49 5.08
CA THR A 533 31.61 1.80 4.81
C THR A 533 31.86 1.49 3.35
N LYS A 534 30.88 1.76 2.46
CA LYS A 534 30.98 1.53 1.01
C LYS A 534 30.00 2.42 0.24
N GLY A 535 30.08 2.34 -1.09
CA GLY A 535 29.13 2.99 -2.01
C GLY A 535 29.45 4.45 -2.27
N ASN A 536 28.58 5.06 -3.08
CA ASN A 536 28.70 6.45 -3.53
C ASN A 536 28.41 7.44 -2.40
N ASP A 537 28.65 8.72 -2.68
CA ASP A 537 28.32 9.81 -1.77
C ASP A 537 26.85 9.80 -1.40
N ALA A 538 26.55 10.13 -0.15
CA ALA A 538 25.18 10.21 0.39
C ALA A 538 25.07 11.33 1.41
N THR A 539 23.83 11.69 1.74
CA THR A 539 23.53 12.71 2.75
C THR A 539 22.62 12.13 3.82
N LEU A 540 22.95 12.36 5.07
CA LEU A 540 22.07 12.15 6.23
C LEU A 540 21.56 13.51 6.68
N THR A 541 20.25 13.71 6.63
CA THR A 541 19.59 14.92 7.11
C THR A 541 18.70 14.59 8.30
N LEU A 542 18.94 15.21 9.44
CA LEU A 542 18.08 15.20 10.59
C LEU A 542 17.44 16.58 10.70
N LEU A 543 16.14 16.66 10.42
CA LEU A 543 15.36 17.90 10.43
C LEU A 543 14.29 17.82 11.51
N ALA A 544 14.57 18.35 12.68
CA ALA A 544 13.70 18.24 13.83
C ALA A 544 12.84 19.50 14.03
N ASP A 545 11.59 19.25 14.39
CA ASP A 545 10.72 20.31 14.95
C ASP A 545 11.18 20.72 16.33
N GLY A 546 11.55 19.76 17.16
CA GLY A 546 12.15 19.94 18.48
C GLY A 546 13.67 19.85 18.48
N ASN A 547 14.21 19.08 19.42
CA ASN A 547 15.64 18.94 19.65
C ASN A 547 16.26 17.81 18.81
N ILE A 548 17.57 17.93 18.56
CA ILE A 548 18.39 16.84 18.02
C ILE A 548 19.42 16.45 19.08
N ASN A 549 19.42 15.17 19.48
CA ASN A 549 20.39 14.61 20.41
C ASN A 549 21.20 13.51 19.72
N VAL A 550 22.50 13.74 19.52
CA VAL A 550 23.42 12.76 18.95
C VAL A 550 24.24 12.19 20.07
N ASN A 551 23.91 10.97 20.50
CA ASN A 551 24.56 10.24 21.59
C ASN A 551 25.53 9.16 21.10
N ASN A 552 25.54 8.85 19.81
CA ASN A 552 26.36 7.81 19.19
C ASN A 552 27.05 8.34 17.93
N ASN A 553 28.03 7.59 17.44
CA ASN A 553 28.88 8.00 16.34
C ASN A 553 28.12 8.07 14.99
N ILE A 554 28.54 8.99 14.13
CA ILE A 554 28.14 9.07 12.72
C ILE A 554 29.41 9.06 11.89
N THR A 555 29.70 7.95 11.20
CA THR A 555 31.01 7.77 10.57
C THR A 555 30.89 7.31 9.12
N SER A 556 31.74 7.85 8.25
CA SER A 556 31.99 7.35 6.91
C SER A 556 33.45 6.99 6.71
N THR A 557 33.71 5.82 6.13
CA THR A 557 35.05 5.39 5.73
C THR A 557 35.17 5.21 4.22
N ASN A 558 34.07 5.30 3.48
CA ASN A 558 34.05 5.19 2.03
C ASN A 558 32.88 5.99 1.41
N GLY A 559 33.18 6.80 0.41
CA GLY A 559 32.26 7.82 -0.11
C GLY A 559 32.07 8.97 0.88
N LYS A 560 31.72 10.14 0.40
CA LYS A 560 31.43 11.29 1.24
C LYS A 560 30.07 11.08 1.92
N LEU A 561 30.00 11.43 3.19
CA LEU A 561 28.73 11.52 3.93
C LEU A 561 28.53 12.97 4.37
N ASN A 562 27.59 13.68 3.74
CA ASN A 562 27.15 14.95 4.29
C ASN A 562 26.24 14.72 5.47
N VAL A 563 26.43 15.46 6.56
CA VAL A 563 25.61 15.38 7.77
C VAL A 563 24.98 16.75 8.03
N ASN A 564 23.67 16.80 7.86
CA ASN A 564 22.87 18.01 8.08
C ASN A 564 22.02 17.86 9.33
N LEU A 565 22.24 18.70 10.33
CA LEU A 565 21.46 18.74 11.57
C LEU A 565 20.73 20.07 11.61
N ALA A 566 19.43 20.06 11.42
CA ALA A 566 18.61 21.27 11.44
C ALA A 566 17.46 21.10 12.44
N ALA A 567 17.36 22.02 13.41
CA ALA A 567 16.35 21.98 14.46
C ALA A 567 15.46 23.23 14.42
N ALA A 568 14.41 23.26 15.23
CA ALA A 568 13.43 24.34 15.31
C ALA A 568 12.75 24.64 13.97
N ASN A 569 12.20 23.64 13.31
CA ASN A 569 11.50 23.82 12.04
C ASN A 569 10.22 24.64 12.20
N THR A 570 9.34 24.26 13.13
CA THR A 570 8.14 25.02 13.50
C THR A 570 8.21 25.57 14.94
N SER A 571 8.96 24.91 15.82
CA SER A 571 9.19 25.39 17.20
C SER A 571 10.04 26.64 17.21
N SER A 572 9.71 27.60 18.06
CA SER A 572 10.46 28.88 18.17
C SER A 572 11.89 28.73 18.71
N THR A 573 12.12 27.66 19.47
CA THR A 573 13.44 27.36 20.07
C THR A 573 13.70 25.86 20.11
N ALA A 574 14.95 25.43 19.84
CA ALA A 574 15.40 24.06 20.00
C ALA A 574 16.90 23.99 20.33
N THR A 575 17.36 22.78 20.66
CA THR A 575 18.77 22.49 20.95
C THR A 575 19.28 21.36 20.07
N ILE A 576 20.47 21.53 19.51
CA ILE A 576 21.25 20.46 18.90
C ILE A 576 22.38 20.11 19.87
N THR A 577 22.40 18.87 20.37
CA THR A 577 23.42 18.39 21.31
C THR A 577 24.23 17.26 20.68
N LEU A 578 25.54 17.46 20.58
CA LEU A 578 26.51 16.41 20.26
C LEU A 578 27.18 15.99 21.58
N GLY A 579 26.92 14.75 21.98
CA GLY A 579 27.27 14.25 23.31
C GLY A 579 28.75 13.95 23.48
N ASN A 580 29.15 13.65 24.71
CA ASN A 580 30.51 13.26 25.07
C ASN A 580 30.95 11.98 24.34
N ASN A 581 32.19 11.98 23.84
CA ASN A 581 32.80 10.87 23.11
C ASN A 581 32.13 10.50 21.78
N VAL A 582 31.30 11.38 21.24
CA VAL A 582 30.71 11.22 19.91
C VAL A 582 31.75 11.59 18.85
N ASN A 583 31.89 10.75 17.83
CA ASN A 583 32.71 11.03 16.67
C ASN A 583 31.81 11.18 15.44
N ILE A 584 31.91 12.33 14.76
CA ILE A 584 31.31 12.54 13.45
C ILE A 584 32.43 12.65 12.43
N THR A 585 32.59 11.63 11.58
CA THR A 585 33.62 11.57 10.55
C THR A 585 32.98 11.36 9.19
N THR A 586 33.22 12.27 8.24
CA THR A 586 32.43 12.35 7.01
C THR A 586 33.17 11.95 5.75
N ASN A 587 34.45 11.64 5.84
CA ASN A 587 35.29 11.21 4.70
C ASN A 587 35.23 12.21 3.50
N GLY A 588 35.36 13.50 3.79
CA GLY A 588 35.34 14.57 2.77
C GLY A 588 33.96 15.20 2.56
N GLY A 589 32.91 14.74 3.28
CA GLY A 589 31.59 15.38 3.28
C GLY A 589 31.50 16.54 4.27
N ASP A 590 30.49 17.38 4.12
CA ASP A 590 30.25 18.54 4.98
C ASP A 590 29.49 18.16 6.26
N ILE A 591 29.68 18.94 7.32
CA ILE A 591 28.85 18.90 8.53
C ILE A 591 28.18 20.28 8.67
N THR A 592 26.86 20.30 8.73
CA THR A 592 26.10 21.50 9.02
C THR A 592 25.23 21.30 10.26
N ALA A 593 25.20 22.26 11.15
CA ALA A 593 24.29 22.29 12.28
C ALA A 593 23.69 23.68 12.42
N GLY A 594 22.38 23.78 12.51
CA GLY A 594 21.73 25.09 12.59
C GLY A 594 20.21 25.04 12.72
N THR A 595 19.61 26.21 12.50
CA THR A 595 18.16 26.31 12.49
C THR A 595 17.56 25.88 11.15
N ALA A 596 16.47 25.14 11.20
CA ALA A 596 15.68 24.79 10.04
C ALA A 596 14.90 25.99 9.49
N ASN A 597 14.50 26.92 10.36
CA ASN A 597 13.78 28.14 10.00
C ASN A 597 14.54 29.35 10.54
N ALA A 598 14.90 30.27 9.65
CA ALA A 598 15.70 31.45 9.97
C ALA A 598 15.10 32.39 11.04
N SER A 599 13.78 32.30 11.25
CA SER A 599 13.08 33.09 12.30
C SER A 599 13.16 32.46 13.69
N ASN A 600 13.64 31.20 13.80
CA ASN A 600 13.67 30.44 15.04
C ASN A 600 15.08 30.42 15.66
N SER A 601 15.17 30.07 16.92
CA SER A 601 16.41 30.06 17.68
C SER A 601 16.90 28.64 17.97
N VAL A 602 18.17 28.36 17.65
CA VAL A 602 18.80 27.08 17.95
C VAL A 602 20.05 27.31 18.83
N THR A 603 20.14 26.57 19.92
CA THR A 603 21.37 26.42 20.69
C THR A 603 22.10 25.18 20.25
N ILE A 604 23.38 25.31 19.87
CA ILE A 604 24.23 24.18 19.48
C ILE A 604 25.23 23.91 20.60
N ASN A 605 25.22 22.72 21.17
CA ASN A 605 26.15 22.24 22.17
C ASN A 605 27.00 21.09 21.63
N VAL A 606 28.31 21.30 21.61
CA VAL A 606 29.32 20.31 21.18
C VAL A 606 30.24 20.08 22.38
N THR A 607 30.16 18.88 22.99
CA THR A 607 30.93 18.59 24.21
C THR A 607 31.67 17.28 24.10
N GLY A 608 32.99 17.31 24.28
CA GLY A 608 33.84 16.11 24.25
C GLY A 608 33.79 15.35 22.92
N THR A 609 33.55 16.06 21.83
CA THR A 609 33.20 15.51 20.49
C THR A 609 34.36 15.66 19.53
N THR A 610 34.54 14.67 18.64
CA THR A 610 35.44 14.79 17.47
C THR A 610 34.61 15.02 16.21
N LEU A 611 34.84 16.15 15.53
CA LEU A 611 34.27 16.46 14.21
C LEU A 611 35.41 16.42 13.18
N ASN A 612 35.37 15.48 12.24
CA ASN A 612 36.43 15.33 11.25
C ASN A 612 35.83 15.12 9.85
N THR A 613 36.04 16.10 8.98
CA THR A 613 35.58 16.05 7.58
C THR A 613 36.67 15.63 6.59
N SER A 614 37.89 15.39 7.05
CA SER A 614 39.03 15.03 6.19
C SER A 614 38.98 13.56 5.77
N ASN A 615 39.37 13.29 4.52
CA ASN A 615 39.69 11.93 4.04
C ASN A 615 41.18 11.76 3.74
N GLY A 616 42.03 12.65 4.26
CA GLY A 616 43.47 12.68 4.02
C GLY A 616 43.90 13.50 2.81
N SER A 617 43.07 13.62 1.75
CA SER A 617 43.38 14.41 0.55
C SER A 617 42.47 15.64 0.38
N GLN A 618 41.26 15.56 0.88
CA GLN A 618 40.26 16.63 0.86
C GLN A 618 39.56 16.68 2.21
N ALA A 619 39.07 17.84 2.55
CA ALA A 619 38.22 18.01 3.74
C ALA A 619 36.94 18.77 3.35
N GLY A 620 35.80 18.32 3.83
CA GLY A 620 34.56 19.03 3.74
C GLY A 620 34.54 20.22 4.73
N ASN A 621 33.51 21.04 4.64
CA ASN A 621 33.33 22.19 5.52
C ASN A 621 32.54 21.82 6.77
N ILE A 622 32.77 22.58 7.84
CA ILE A 622 31.93 22.52 9.05
C ILE A 622 31.31 23.89 9.27
N ASN A 623 29.97 23.90 9.32
CA ASN A 623 29.20 25.11 9.57
C ASN A 623 28.31 24.95 10.80
N LEU A 624 28.57 25.69 11.86
CA LEU A 624 27.76 25.75 13.08
C LEU A 624 27.07 27.12 13.11
N ASN A 625 25.79 27.16 12.82
CA ASN A 625 25.01 28.39 12.71
C ASN A 625 23.82 28.37 13.67
N GLY A 626 23.97 29.01 14.82
CA GLY A 626 22.95 29.03 15.86
C GLY A 626 22.74 30.40 16.48
N SER A 627 21.70 30.56 17.26
CA SER A 627 21.57 31.73 18.14
C SER A 627 22.65 31.66 19.21
N ARG A 628 22.94 30.51 19.73
CA ARG A 628 24.03 30.27 20.68
C ARG A 628 24.79 29.03 20.28
N VAL A 629 26.13 29.06 20.31
CA VAL A 629 27.00 27.94 19.96
C VAL A 629 28.03 27.75 21.07
N ASN A 630 28.00 26.61 21.72
CA ASN A 630 28.90 26.24 22.82
C ASN A 630 29.73 25.02 22.35
N VAL A 631 31.04 25.16 22.31
CA VAL A 631 31.97 24.08 21.96
C VAL A 631 32.95 23.90 23.12
N THR A 632 32.98 22.72 23.71
CA THR A 632 33.81 22.43 24.87
C THR A 632 34.50 21.09 24.73
N ASN A 633 35.81 21.03 24.98
CA ASN A 633 36.64 19.83 24.96
C ASN A 633 36.51 19.11 23.60
N ALA A 634 36.55 19.81 22.49
CA ALA A 634 36.30 19.27 21.14
C ALA A 634 37.55 19.26 20.28
N ASN A 635 37.66 18.24 19.40
CA ASN A 635 38.66 18.19 18.34
C ASN A 635 37.98 18.37 16.98
N ILE A 636 38.35 19.38 16.22
CA ILE A 636 37.71 19.76 14.96
C ILE A 636 38.73 19.79 13.84
N THR A 637 38.45 19.05 12.75
CA THR A 637 39.25 19.06 11.51
C THR A 637 38.34 19.31 10.32
N ALA A 638 38.56 20.39 9.56
CA ALA A 638 37.70 20.80 8.47
C ALA A 638 38.47 21.38 7.26
N GLY A 639 37.80 21.49 6.13
CA GLY A 639 38.22 22.34 4.99
C GLY A 639 38.11 23.82 5.39
N ASN A 640 36.92 24.33 5.48
CA ASN A 640 36.60 25.58 6.16
C ASN A 640 35.84 25.28 7.45
N PHE A 641 36.06 26.06 8.48
CA PHE A 641 35.28 26.05 9.70
C PHE A 641 34.58 27.38 9.87
N THR A 642 33.26 27.37 9.95
CA THR A 642 32.45 28.56 10.18
C THR A 642 31.61 28.35 11.44
N LEU A 643 31.74 29.24 12.39
CA LEU A 643 30.84 29.37 13.54
C LEU A 643 30.17 30.72 13.47
N ASN A 644 28.86 30.74 13.44
CA ASN A 644 28.05 31.95 13.50
C ASN A 644 27.07 31.90 14.68
N ALA A 645 27.22 32.81 15.61
CA ALA A 645 26.38 32.95 16.81
C ALA A 645 25.63 34.29 16.76
N THR A 646 24.30 34.23 16.67
CA THR A 646 23.47 35.45 16.51
C THR A 646 22.96 36.03 17.82
N ALA A 647 23.21 35.38 18.96
CA ALA A 647 22.87 35.88 20.31
C ALA A 647 24.06 35.78 21.26
N ASN A 648 23.99 36.49 22.39
CA ASN A 648 25.01 36.50 23.43
C ASN A 648 25.19 35.13 24.12
N GLY A 649 26.38 34.90 24.66
CA GLY A 649 26.70 33.79 25.55
C GLY A 649 27.18 32.51 24.84
N SER A 650 27.71 32.64 23.63
CA SER A 650 28.44 31.56 22.94
C SER A 650 29.88 31.45 23.46
N ASN A 651 30.41 30.23 23.49
CA ASN A 651 31.80 30.00 23.93
C ASN A 651 32.50 28.87 23.20
N LEU A 652 33.83 28.98 23.05
CA LEU A 652 34.74 27.93 22.71
C LEU A 652 35.70 27.73 23.88
N ASN A 653 35.73 26.56 24.48
CA ASN A 653 36.50 26.24 25.66
C ASN A 653 37.27 24.91 25.46
N ASN A 654 38.59 24.95 25.53
CA ASN A 654 39.45 23.80 25.34
C ASN A 654 39.17 23.06 24.01
N VAL A 655 39.26 23.80 22.89
CA VAL A 655 38.97 23.29 21.53
C VAL A 655 40.24 23.24 20.70
N THR A 656 40.56 22.10 20.14
CA THR A 656 41.57 21.97 19.09
C THR A 656 40.88 22.08 17.72
N LEU A 657 41.23 23.13 16.97
CA LEU A 657 40.62 23.43 15.68
C LEU A 657 41.70 23.50 14.58
N MET A 658 41.57 22.63 13.59
CA MET A 658 42.41 22.61 12.39
C MET A 658 41.55 22.78 11.15
N ALA A 659 41.80 23.80 10.34
CA ALA A 659 41.19 24.00 9.05
C ALA A 659 42.27 24.07 7.95
N THR A 660 41.98 23.46 6.80
CA THR A 660 42.89 23.53 5.64
C THR A 660 42.78 24.86 4.88
N HIS A 661 41.70 25.61 5.08
CA HIS A 661 41.43 26.93 4.49
C HIS A 661 41.05 27.91 5.58
N ASP A 662 39.83 28.40 5.62
CA ASP A 662 39.42 29.52 6.48
C ASP A 662 38.82 29.04 7.82
N ILE A 663 39.09 29.83 8.86
CA ILE A 663 38.38 29.75 10.16
C ILE A 663 37.63 31.07 10.34
N ILE A 664 36.31 31.01 10.31
CA ILE A 664 35.43 32.17 10.47
C ILE A 664 34.62 32.03 11.77
N LEU A 665 34.86 32.94 12.69
CA LEU A 665 34.16 33.00 13.99
C LEU A 665 33.39 34.32 14.08
N THR A 666 32.05 34.23 14.10
CA THR A 666 31.17 35.38 14.19
C THR A 666 30.31 35.28 15.45
N GLY A 667 30.38 36.30 16.28
CA GLY A 667 29.52 36.45 17.47
C GLY A 667 28.78 37.78 17.43
N SER A 668 27.46 37.78 17.61
CA SER A 668 26.66 38.98 17.72
C SER A 668 26.65 39.46 19.17
N ASN A 669 26.83 40.77 19.37
CA ASN A 669 26.84 41.41 20.70
C ASN A 669 25.89 42.60 20.70
N THR A 670 24.82 42.53 21.51
CA THR A 670 23.93 43.65 21.75
C THR A 670 24.07 44.23 23.18
N THR A 671 24.40 43.38 24.16
CA THR A 671 24.49 43.81 25.62
C THR A 671 25.45 42.94 26.44
N GLY A 672 26.42 42.26 25.84
CA GLY A 672 27.34 41.35 26.55
C GLY A 672 28.40 40.74 25.64
N VAL A 673 29.02 39.60 26.03
CA VAL A 673 29.98 38.88 25.21
C VAL A 673 29.25 38.02 24.21
N GLY A 674 29.37 38.31 22.89
CA GLY A 674 28.76 37.53 21.82
C GLY A 674 29.39 36.13 21.66
N LEU A 675 30.72 36.07 21.65
CA LEU A 675 31.52 34.86 21.59
C LEU A 675 32.74 34.98 22.49
N GLN A 676 32.95 33.99 23.37
CA GLN A 676 34.10 33.94 24.28
C GLN A 676 35.03 32.79 23.86
N LEU A 677 36.33 33.09 23.75
CA LEU A 677 37.38 32.10 23.50
C LEU A 677 38.14 31.86 24.81
N ASN A 678 38.12 30.64 25.31
CA ASN A 678 38.84 30.24 26.50
C ASN A 678 39.86 29.16 26.08
N GLY A 679 41.14 29.52 26.10
CA GLY A 679 42.24 28.59 25.83
C GLY A 679 42.96 28.21 27.14
N THR A 680 43.60 27.04 27.15
CA THR A 680 44.61 26.67 28.18
C THR A 680 45.97 26.68 27.54
#